data_f36750e4429a730b7e80fb0e17cf60d2
#
_entry.id   f36750e4429a730b7e80fb0e17cf60d2
#
_cell.length_a   1.000
_cell.length_b   1.000
_cell.length_c   1.000
_cell.angle_alpha   90.00
_cell.angle_beta   90.00
_cell.angle_gamma   90.00
#
_symmetry.space_group_name_H-M   'P 1'
#
loop_
_entity.id
_entity.type
_entity.pdbx_description
1 polymer ?
#
loop_
_entity_poly.entity_id
_entity_poly.type
_entity_poly.pdbx_seq_one_letter_code
_entity_poly.pdbx_strand_id
1 'polypeptide(L)'
;KKKNFTLQIKIRDNSQGRFFTFKNGRVSSKNGVHPGADVTMAFEDAALACHLMKFNRSQLDFISAGKDFSLTVNGPDELCVYVANMLTAITNMSTIFGGNFGTDMGNGVKRYTTGSNGGPMFVYVKDGKILRTTPIDLDSEDPEPFTINARGRKFTPPRRVTCTSHGLTWKSMVYSPDRLLYPMKRVDFDPKGNRNTQNRGISGYERISWDEALDIVSSEIARVKKTHGPGSLFFAGSSHHTWGNIGYHLSASDRFINTLGFSRICMNPDSWEGFYWGGMHHWGNTAKLGSPDQYSTVEDQLKNSEMLVMWSSDPESTSGAYGTYEGAIRREWLKSLDIKIVHIDPFYNHTAAWMGGKWFSPRPGTDTAMALAIAYVWITQDLYDKFFVENRTKGFALWRDYILGKEDGIPKTPEWQEKETGIPAKDVRALAEEWGSKKTYMSPGGMAGVGSACRGANGGEWARSMLCLMAMQGFGKPGVNFGAMQFGTPLNHRFFFPGYAEGGFSGDYNFTGSPVNLYQRMPSTPSVSSITQFVPRLRIPEAFLEGHAMGYPMNPYSLEGQFFPAPYPSPGHSQVKLYYKYGGAYMSTQPESNRYALAYQTDNIEFVVNQSIWNEGEVRFADIILPVCTNFERWDIGEFAHSGGIIDKTFLQCNHRTFFVQHKCIEPLGESRSDFQIYTDICCRLGVGVPYSEGNTEFDWVKRMFDATDLPKVISWRKFLTKGYYILPPIYDEKDRDPVAYNWFYEGRLKDAPELTPLPSEYKEEYRRGLQTQSGLFEFECSSLKRFDPNDPERPVINKYVPSWEGRSSELYQKYPLQLISPHPRYSHHTMSDGKGTVINEISNHRISINGYHYWPVRINPEDAEKRGIKHHDLVEVYNGRGSVICAAVVTQRLNPGTVHAYESAAKYDPTGLPGKSPDRGGLINILTPSRTQIRQSHSMAANSCLVEIRLWKGDQSK
;
A
#
# COMPACT_ATOMS: atom_id res chain seq x y z
N LYS A 1 2.48 -15.18 -36.63
CA LYS A 1 2.36 -15.66 -38.01
C LYS A 1 1.09 -15.10 -38.62
N LYS A 2 1.15 -14.54 -39.82
CA LYS A 2 -0.03 -14.08 -40.58
C LYS A 2 -0.87 -15.30 -40.92
N LYS A 3 -2.07 -15.45 -40.33
CA LYS A 3 -3.00 -16.56 -40.63
C LYS A 3 -3.71 -16.28 -41.94
N ASN A 4 -3.86 -17.31 -42.78
CA ASN A 4 -4.68 -17.26 -43.99
C ASN A 4 -5.97 -18.00 -43.69
N PHE A 5 -7.12 -17.35 -43.84
CA PHE A 5 -8.44 -17.92 -43.61
C PHE A 5 -9.54 -17.07 -44.24
N THR A 6 -10.74 -17.64 -44.33
CA THR A 6 -11.95 -16.96 -44.78
C THR A 6 -12.97 -16.89 -43.64
N LEU A 7 -13.37 -15.64 -43.27
CA LEU A 7 -14.44 -15.37 -42.33
C LEU A 7 -15.73 -15.05 -43.09
N GLN A 8 -16.78 -15.77 -42.79
CA GLN A 8 -18.14 -15.47 -43.23
C GLN A 8 -18.95 -14.82 -42.15
N ILE A 9 -19.59 -13.70 -42.44
CA ILE A 9 -20.63 -13.08 -41.63
C ILE A 9 -21.93 -13.17 -42.40
N LYS A 10 -22.98 -13.73 -41.81
CA LYS A 10 -24.26 -13.92 -42.54
C LYS A 10 -25.46 -13.94 -41.59
N ILE A 11 -26.65 -13.74 -42.18
CA ILE A 11 -27.92 -14.07 -41.54
C ILE A 11 -28.15 -15.57 -41.62
N ARG A 12 -28.78 -16.18 -40.63
CA ARG A 12 -28.92 -17.61 -40.49
C ARG A 12 -29.66 -18.22 -41.69
N ASP A 13 -30.65 -17.57 -42.25
CA ASP A 13 -31.40 -17.98 -43.41
C ASP A 13 -30.67 -17.78 -44.77
N ASN A 14 -29.43 -17.30 -44.75
CA ASN A 14 -28.60 -16.96 -45.89
C ASN A 14 -29.14 -15.80 -46.78
N SER A 15 -30.16 -15.08 -46.33
CA SER A 15 -30.73 -13.94 -47.08
C SER A 15 -29.70 -12.83 -47.33
N GLN A 16 -28.79 -12.66 -46.41
CA GLN A 16 -27.70 -11.70 -46.49
C GLN A 16 -26.41 -12.29 -45.92
N GLY A 17 -25.30 -11.86 -46.52
CA GLY A 17 -23.98 -12.29 -46.01
C GLY A 17 -22.86 -11.51 -46.69
N ARG A 18 -21.72 -11.53 -46.04
CA ARG A 18 -20.46 -11.01 -46.57
C ARG A 18 -19.32 -11.88 -46.06
N PHE A 19 -18.38 -12.21 -46.90
CA PHE A 19 -17.18 -12.93 -46.47
C PHE A 19 -15.91 -12.11 -46.69
N PHE A 20 -14.92 -12.36 -45.82
CA PHE A 20 -13.63 -11.71 -45.78
C PHE A 20 -12.53 -12.75 -45.91
N THR A 21 -11.69 -12.61 -46.94
CA THR A 21 -10.54 -13.47 -47.15
C THR A 21 -9.28 -12.79 -46.71
N PHE A 22 -8.63 -13.40 -45.72
CA PHE A 22 -7.34 -12.98 -45.17
C PHE A 22 -6.23 -13.82 -45.82
N LYS A 23 -5.36 -13.19 -46.60
CA LYS A 23 -4.27 -13.87 -47.32
C LYS A 23 -3.00 -13.04 -47.29
N ASN A 24 -1.92 -13.58 -46.72
CA ASN A 24 -0.60 -12.93 -46.66
C ASN A 24 -0.64 -11.49 -46.07
N GLY A 25 -1.53 -11.27 -45.10
CA GLY A 25 -1.68 -9.97 -44.43
C GLY A 25 -2.51 -8.93 -45.21
N ARG A 26 -3.14 -9.33 -46.31
CA ARG A 26 -4.12 -8.53 -47.05
C ARG A 26 -5.52 -9.07 -46.77
N VAL A 27 -6.50 -8.19 -46.73
CA VAL A 27 -7.93 -8.52 -46.58
C VAL A 27 -8.69 -8.10 -47.80
N SER A 28 -9.50 -8.98 -48.32
CA SER A 28 -10.49 -8.68 -49.37
C SER A 28 -11.86 -9.13 -48.90
N SER A 29 -12.92 -8.52 -49.37
CA SER A 29 -14.29 -8.90 -49.04
C SER A 29 -15.21 -8.91 -50.27
N LYS A 30 -16.22 -9.80 -50.22
CA LYS A 30 -17.27 -9.88 -51.20
C LYS A 30 -18.62 -10.10 -50.54
N ASN A 31 -19.70 -9.60 -51.17
CA ASN A 31 -21.06 -9.90 -50.72
C ASN A 31 -21.45 -11.32 -51.13
N GLY A 32 -22.28 -11.96 -50.30
CA GLY A 32 -22.77 -13.29 -50.49
C GLY A 32 -22.35 -14.26 -49.43
N VAL A 33 -22.75 -15.54 -49.58
CA VAL A 33 -22.43 -16.64 -48.66
C VAL A 33 -21.34 -17.50 -49.30
N HIS A 34 -20.25 -17.71 -48.59
CA HIS A 34 -19.13 -18.56 -49.01
C HIS A 34 -19.32 -20.02 -48.49
N PRO A 35 -19.42 -21.02 -49.38
CA PRO A 35 -19.77 -22.38 -48.99
C PRO A 35 -18.66 -23.12 -48.19
N GLY A 36 -17.43 -22.65 -48.23
CA GLY A 36 -16.25 -23.22 -47.54
C GLY A 36 -15.52 -22.20 -46.68
N ALA A 37 -16.21 -21.35 -45.95
CA ALA A 37 -15.57 -20.41 -45.02
C ALA A 37 -14.97 -21.15 -43.82
N ASP A 38 -13.77 -20.80 -43.44
CA ASP A 38 -13.07 -21.40 -42.30
C ASP A 38 -13.74 -21.05 -40.96
N VAL A 39 -14.27 -19.82 -40.82
CA VAL A 39 -15.07 -19.38 -39.68
C VAL A 39 -16.38 -18.78 -40.18
N THR A 40 -17.49 -19.16 -39.62
CA THR A 40 -18.82 -18.60 -39.95
C THR A 40 -19.46 -18.03 -38.68
N MET A 41 -19.81 -16.74 -38.75
CA MET A 41 -20.68 -16.05 -37.76
C MET A 41 -22.07 -15.91 -38.37
N ALA A 42 -23.06 -16.61 -37.82
CA ALA A 42 -24.43 -16.55 -38.28
C ALA A 42 -25.35 -15.92 -37.22
N PHE A 43 -25.97 -14.80 -37.60
CA PHE A 43 -26.93 -14.07 -36.78
C PHE A 43 -28.36 -14.51 -37.09
N GLU A 44 -29.22 -14.48 -36.09
CA GLU A 44 -30.63 -14.82 -36.25
C GLU A 44 -31.32 -13.98 -37.28
N ASP A 45 -31.09 -12.63 -37.19
CA ASP A 45 -31.64 -11.66 -38.13
C ASP A 45 -30.69 -10.50 -38.41
N ALA A 46 -31.10 -9.64 -39.35
CA ALA A 46 -30.32 -8.45 -39.73
C ALA A 46 -30.31 -7.36 -38.66
N ALA A 47 -31.34 -7.26 -37.82
CA ALA A 47 -31.40 -6.29 -36.75
C ALA A 47 -30.37 -6.61 -35.65
N LEU A 48 -30.29 -7.90 -35.24
CA LEU A 48 -29.30 -8.38 -34.34
C LEU A 48 -27.88 -8.24 -34.92
N ALA A 49 -27.67 -8.60 -36.18
CA ALA A 49 -26.37 -8.40 -36.84
C ALA A 49 -25.96 -6.91 -36.83
N CYS A 50 -26.90 -6.02 -37.16
CA CYS A 50 -26.66 -4.58 -37.14
C CYS A 50 -26.39 -4.08 -35.71
N HIS A 51 -27.16 -4.55 -34.72
CA HIS A 51 -26.94 -4.21 -33.30
C HIS A 51 -25.57 -4.68 -32.80
N LEU A 52 -25.23 -5.92 -33.03
CA LEU A 52 -23.98 -6.52 -32.57
C LEU A 52 -22.74 -6.05 -33.38
N MET A 53 -22.86 -5.58 -34.60
CA MET A 53 -21.73 -5.10 -35.41
C MET A 53 -21.56 -3.57 -35.37
N LYS A 54 -22.36 -2.84 -34.57
CA LYS A 54 -22.15 -1.42 -34.32
C LYS A 54 -20.98 -1.16 -33.39
N PHE A 55 -20.30 -0.05 -33.56
CA PHE A 55 -19.32 0.46 -32.63
C PHE A 55 -19.99 0.92 -31.33
N ASN A 56 -19.29 0.79 -30.21
CA ASN A 56 -19.75 1.21 -28.85
C ASN A 56 -20.80 0.33 -28.18
N ARG A 57 -20.82 -0.95 -28.41
CA ARG A 57 -21.72 -1.88 -27.72
C ARG A 57 -21.01 -2.69 -26.63
N SER A 58 -21.81 -3.26 -25.75
CA SER A 58 -21.34 -4.15 -24.67
C SER A 58 -20.95 -5.52 -25.22
N GLN A 59 -19.86 -6.11 -24.74
CA GLN A 59 -19.55 -7.51 -25.03
C GLN A 59 -20.57 -8.47 -24.42
N LEU A 60 -21.30 -8.04 -23.38
CA LEU A 60 -22.39 -8.80 -22.79
C LEU A 60 -23.49 -9.09 -23.83
N ASP A 61 -23.69 -8.20 -24.81
CA ASP A 61 -24.65 -8.42 -25.88
C ASP A 61 -24.25 -9.59 -26.78
N PHE A 62 -22.93 -9.73 -27.08
CA PHE A 62 -22.42 -10.91 -27.80
C PHE A 62 -22.50 -12.20 -26.99
N ILE A 63 -22.17 -12.12 -25.72
CA ILE A 63 -22.24 -13.29 -24.81
C ILE A 63 -23.68 -13.72 -24.66
N SER A 64 -24.61 -12.81 -24.51
CA SER A 64 -26.04 -13.06 -24.43
C SER A 64 -26.54 -13.72 -25.72
N ALA A 65 -26.24 -13.11 -26.87
CA ALA A 65 -26.61 -13.67 -28.15
C ALA A 65 -25.98 -15.05 -28.48
N GLY A 66 -24.81 -15.34 -27.94
CA GLY A 66 -24.20 -16.65 -27.98
C GLY A 66 -24.88 -17.66 -27.05
N LYS A 67 -25.30 -17.22 -25.86
CA LYS A 67 -26.01 -18.08 -24.89
C LYS A 67 -27.42 -18.48 -25.31
N ASP A 68 -28.15 -17.57 -25.93
CA ASP A 68 -29.49 -17.82 -26.42
C ASP A 68 -29.51 -18.35 -27.86
N PHE A 69 -28.32 -18.60 -28.42
CA PHE A 69 -28.12 -19.08 -29.78
C PHE A 69 -28.61 -18.15 -30.92
N SER A 70 -28.94 -16.93 -30.63
CA SER A 70 -29.27 -15.93 -31.68
C SER A 70 -28.04 -15.51 -32.48
N LEU A 71 -26.83 -15.75 -31.98
CA LEU A 71 -25.55 -15.73 -32.68
C LEU A 71 -24.89 -17.11 -32.57
N THR A 72 -24.49 -17.69 -33.69
CA THR A 72 -23.64 -18.89 -33.70
C THR A 72 -22.32 -18.60 -34.40
N VAL A 73 -21.22 -19.15 -33.83
CA VAL A 73 -19.87 -19.05 -34.40
C VAL A 73 -19.36 -20.50 -34.62
N ASN A 74 -19.12 -20.86 -35.87
CA ASN A 74 -18.68 -22.20 -36.24
C ASN A 74 -17.33 -22.12 -36.98
N GLY A 75 -16.41 -22.99 -36.61
CA GLY A 75 -15.08 -23.08 -37.17
C GLY A 75 -14.11 -23.74 -36.20
N PRO A 76 -12.83 -23.94 -36.56
CA PRO A 76 -11.81 -24.42 -35.64
C PRO A 76 -11.64 -23.44 -34.45
N ASP A 77 -11.59 -23.96 -33.25
CA ASP A 77 -11.55 -23.18 -32.00
C ASP A 77 -10.46 -22.08 -31.98
N GLU A 78 -9.26 -22.41 -32.44
CA GLU A 78 -8.18 -21.43 -32.56
C GLU A 78 -8.48 -20.26 -33.51
N LEU A 79 -9.22 -20.53 -34.61
CA LEU A 79 -9.61 -19.50 -35.57
C LEU A 79 -10.79 -18.70 -35.08
N CYS A 80 -11.73 -19.31 -34.37
CA CYS A 80 -12.85 -18.61 -33.73
C CYS A 80 -12.32 -17.61 -32.67
N VAL A 81 -11.38 -18.05 -31.83
CA VAL A 81 -10.71 -17.16 -30.87
C VAL A 81 -9.92 -16.05 -31.55
N TYR A 82 -9.20 -16.37 -32.64
CA TYR A 82 -8.48 -15.37 -33.42
C TYR A 82 -9.42 -14.32 -34.03
N VAL A 83 -10.55 -14.75 -34.58
CA VAL A 83 -11.56 -13.85 -35.15
C VAL A 83 -12.21 -12.97 -34.06
N ALA A 84 -12.54 -13.55 -32.92
CA ALA A 84 -13.05 -12.79 -31.77
C ALA A 84 -12.06 -11.70 -31.33
N ASN A 85 -10.78 -12.06 -31.17
CA ASN A 85 -9.73 -11.09 -30.83
C ASN A 85 -9.53 -10.03 -31.90
N MET A 86 -9.61 -10.40 -33.16
CA MET A 86 -9.51 -9.46 -34.29
C MET A 86 -10.69 -8.50 -34.34
N LEU A 87 -11.93 -8.99 -34.13
CA LEU A 87 -13.13 -8.13 -34.08
C LEU A 87 -13.07 -7.18 -32.87
N THR A 88 -12.60 -7.68 -31.74
CA THR A 88 -12.35 -6.86 -30.54
C THR A 88 -11.29 -5.78 -30.84
N ALA A 89 -10.20 -6.14 -31.51
CA ALA A 89 -9.16 -5.18 -31.89
C ALA A 89 -9.70 -4.13 -32.89
N ILE A 90 -10.54 -4.52 -33.85
CA ILE A 90 -11.16 -3.60 -34.84
C ILE A 90 -12.16 -2.65 -34.17
N THR A 91 -12.97 -3.13 -33.24
CA THR A 91 -13.88 -2.29 -32.43
C THR A 91 -13.09 -1.33 -31.54
N ASN A 92 -11.98 -1.77 -30.98
CA ASN A 92 -11.08 -0.93 -30.18
C ASN A 92 -10.29 0.07 -31.05
N MET A 93 -9.86 -0.33 -32.25
CA MET A 93 -9.19 0.57 -33.17
C MET A 93 -10.09 1.73 -33.61
N SER A 94 -11.38 1.54 -33.77
CA SER A 94 -12.29 2.62 -34.10
C SER A 94 -12.53 3.60 -32.93
N THR A 95 -12.50 3.13 -31.71
CA THR A 95 -12.49 3.97 -30.49
C THR A 95 -11.17 4.72 -30.32
N ILE A 96 -10.06 4.09 -30.72
CA ILE A 96 -8.72 4.70 -30.69
C ILE A 96 -8.52 5.71 -31.83
N PHE A 97 -9.01 5.42 -33.03
CA PHE A 97 -8.86 6.30 -34.20
C PHE A 97 -9.95 7.36 -34.35
N GLY A 98 -11.10 7.24 -33.69
CA GLY A 98 -12.22 8.19 -33.70
C GLY A 98 -12.28 9.18 -32.54
N GLY A 99 -11.46 9.05 -31.52
CA GLY A 99 -11.48 9.86 -30.30
C GLY A 99 -10.23 10.72 -30.14
N ASN A 100 -10.40 12.02 -30.18
CA ASN A 100 -9.38 12.97 -29.73
C ASN A 100 -9.39 12.98 -28.21
N PHE A 101 -8.78 11.94 -27.57
CA PHE A 101 -8.67 11.87 -26.12
C PHE A 101 -7.62 12.88 -25.62
N GLY A 102 -7.85 13.37 -24.40
CA GLY A 102 -7.01 14.42 -23.83
C GLY A 102 -7.35 15.83 -24.38
N THR A 103 -6.73 16.82 -23.77
CA THR A 103 -6.94 18.24 -24.12
C THR A 103 -5.81 18.70 -25.05
N ASP A 104 -6.17 19.30 -26.19
CA ASP A 104 -5.19 19.92 -27.08
C ASP A 104 -4.67 21.23 -26.44
N MET A 105 -3.37 21.35 -26.30
CA MET A 105 -2.67 22.49 -25.69
C MET A 105 -1.99 23.39 -26.75
N GLY A 106 -2.20 23.10 -28.06
CA GLY A 106 -1.51 23.76 -29.17
C GLY A 106 -0.09 23.23 -29.40
N ASN A 107 0.49 23.62 -30.53
CA ASN A 107 1.87 23.25 -30.92
C ASN A 107 2.18 21.75 -30.91
N GLY A 108 1.15 20.91 -31.13
CA GLY A 108 1.26 19.45 -31.13
C GLY A 108 1.39 18.83 -29.72
N VAL A 109 1.16 19.61 -28.66
CA VAL A 109 1.14 19.13 -27.29
C VAL A 109 -0.28 18.72 -26.90
N LYS A 110 -0.44 17.52 -26.36
CA LYS A 110 -1.67 17.04 -25.71
C LYS A 110 -1.47 16.88 -24.21
N ARG A 111 -2.49 17.24 -23.45
CA ARG A 111 -2.55 17.03 -22.00
C ARG A 111 -3.50 15.88 -21.69
N TYR A 112 -3.01 14.92 -20.95
CA TYR A 112 -3.73 13.75 -20.43
C TYR A 112 -3.78 13.79 -18.92
N THR A 113 -4.51 12.85 -18.32
CA THR A 113 -4.47 12.55 -16.89
C THR A 113 -3.93 11.15 -16.66
N THR A 114 -3.27 10.94 -15.53
CA THR A 114 -2.89 9.63 -15.01
C THR A 114 -2.90 9.66 -13.49
N GLY A 115 -2.82 8.50 -12.86
CA GLY A 115 -2.61 8.34 -11.42
C GLY A 115 -1.31 7.63 -11.12
N SER A 116 -0.78 7.91 -9.96
CA SER A 116 0.41 7.24 -9.41
C SER A 116 0.35 7.24 -7.89
N ASN A 117 1.28 6.59 -7.22
CA ASN A 117 1.44 6.74 -5.77
C ASN A 117 1.72 8.19 -5.33
N GLY A 118 1.83 9.09 -6.27
CA GLY A 118 1.92 10.53 -6.04
C GLY A 118 0.61 11.26 -6.27
N GLY A 119 -0.52 10.56 -6.36
CA GLY A 119 -1.83 11.13 -6.69
C GLY A 119 -2.08 11.27 -8.20
N PRO A 120 -3.23 11.83 -8.58
CA PRO A 120 -3.53 12.13 -9.96
C PRO A 120 -2.74 13.35 -10.44
N MET A 121 -2.39 13.34 -11.73
CA MET A 121 -1.59 14.39 -12.33
C MET A 121 -1.94 14.60 -13.80
N PHE A 122 -1.63 15.78 -14.32
CA PHE A 122 -1.59 16.03 -15.74
C PHE A 122 -0.28 15.53 -16.35
N VAL A 123 -0.38 14.99 -17.56
CA VAL A 123 0.74 14.53 -18.37
C VAL A 123 0.72 15.25 -19.70
N TYR A 124 1.78 15.94 -20.03
CA TYR A 124 1.93 16.64 -21.29
C TYR A 124 2.79 15.80 -22.23
N VAL A 125 2.25 15.50 -23.41
CA VAL A 125 2.87 14.63 -24.40
C VAL A 125 2.98 15.35 -25.74
N LYS A 126 4.13 15.23 -26.38
CA LYS A 126 4.37 15.68 -27.77
C LYS A 126 5.12 14.60 -28.51
N ASP A 127 4.71 14.30 -29.73
CA ASP A 127 5.34 13.30 -30.61
C ASP A 127 5.55 11.94 -29.91
N GLY A 128 4.54 11.49 -29.14
CA GLY A 128 4.57 10.23 -28.39
C GLY A 128 5.52 10.20 -27.20
N LYS A 129 6.07 11.35 -26.77
CA LYS A 129 6.99 11.44 -25.62
C LYS A 129 6.43 12.35 -24.53
N ILE A 130 6.59 11.93 -23.28
CA ILE A 130 6.22 12.74 -22.12
C ILE A 130 7.19 13.93 -22.03
N LEU A 131 6.63 15.13 -22.03
CA LEU A 131 7.37 16.37 -21.80
C LEU A 131 7.56 16.63 -20.31
N ARG A 132 6.46 16.58 -19.55
CA ARG A 132 6.40 16.84 -18.12
C ARG A 132 5.11 16.29 -17.49
N THR A 133 5.11 16.21 -16.17
CA THR A 133 3.93 16.00 -15.32
C THR A 133 3.71 17.25 -14.45
N THR A 134 2.46 17.53 -14.09
CA THR A 134 2.11 18.64 -13.18
C THR A 134 0.94 18.23 -12.29
N PRO A 135 0.72 18.92 -11.15
CA PRO A 135 -0.55 18.83 -10.43
C PRO A 135 -1.75 19.10 -11.33
N ILE A 136 -2.93 18.71 -10.88
CA ILE A 136 -4.19 19.06 -11.57
C ILE A 136 -4.65 20.41 -11.05
N ASP A 137 -4.49 21.46 -11.85
CA ASP A 137 -5.11 22.75 -11.60
C ASP A 137 -6.59 22.70 -12.01
N LEU A 138 -7.47 23.10 -11.09
CA LEU A 138 -8.91 23.13 -11.32
C LEU A 138 -9.26 24.30 -12.26
N ASP A 139 -10.11 24.03 -13.24
CA ASP A 139 -10.59 25.04 -14.16
C ASP A 139 -11.84 25.77 -13.64
N SER A 140 -12.38 26.70 -14.42
CA SER A 140 -13.54 27.52 -14.02
C SER A 140 -14.85 26.72 -13.92
N GLU A 141 -14.92 25.52 -14.52
CA GLU A 141 -16.10 24.66 -14.46
C GLU A 141 -16.06 23.73 -13.23
N ASP A 142 -14.90 23.62 -12.57
CA ASP A 142 -14.76 22.80 -11.38
C ASP A 142 -15.36 23.51 -10.15
N PRO A 143 -15.92 22.75 -9.21
CA PRO A 143 -16.54 23.32 -8.03
C PRO A 143 -15.54 24.10 -7.16
N GLU A 144 -16.05 25.07 -6.42
CA GLU A 144 -15.25 25.76 -5.41
C GLU A 144 -14.85 24.78 -4.28
N PRO A 145 -13.63 24.92 -3.73
CA PRO A 145 -13.20 24.12 -2.60
C PRO A 145 -14.06 24.35 -1.36
N PHE A 146 -14.07 23.40 -0.43
CA PHE A 146 -14.66 23.64 0.87
C PHE A 146 -13.97 24.80 1.62
N THR A 147 -14.73 25.48 2.48
CA THR A 147 -14.20 26.53 3.36
C THR A 147 -14.59 26.24 4.79
N ILE A 148 -13.60 26.27 5.69
CA ILE A 148 -13.81 26.16 7.13
C ILE A 148 -13.69 27.57 7.74
N ASN A 149 -14.72 27.98 8.46
CA ASN A 149 -14.71 29.22 9.24
C ASN A 149 -14.35 28.91 10.69
N ALA A 150 -13.23 29.41 11.17
CA ALA A 150 -12.76 29.17 12.54
C ALA A 150 -12.02 30.39 13.08
N ARG A 151 -12.30 30.79 14.30
CA ARG A 151 -11.61 31.90 15.02
C ARG A 151 -11.56 33.21 14.21
N GLY A 152 -12.65 33.53 13.50
CA GLY A 152 -12.75 34.75 12.68
C GLY A 152 -11.94 34.70 11.36
N ARG A 153 -11.39 33.54 10.99
CA ARG A 153 -10.61 33.32 9.78
C ARG A 153 -11.28 32.31 8.85
N LYS A 154 -10.96 32.40 7.57
CA LYS A 154 -11.40 31.45 6.54
C LYS A 154 -10.21 30.57 6.11
N PHE A 155 -10.41 29.27 6.07
CA PHE A 155 -9.44 28.27 5.66
C PHE A 155 -10.00 27.53 4.45
N THR A 156 -9.43 27.77 3.30
CA THR A 156 -9.85 27.21 2.01
C THR A 156 -8.62 26.61 1.34
N PRO A 157 -8.65 25.36 0.88
CA PRO A 157 -7.55 24.81 0.13
C PRO A 157 -7.43 25.46 -1.26
N PRO A 158 -6.26 25.43 -1.89
CA PRO A 158 -6.09 25.98 -3.22
C PRO A 158 -6.93 25.21 -4.25
N ARG A 159 -7.28 25.84 -5.37
CA ARG A 159 -7.95 25.20 -6.51
C ARG A 159 -6.97 24.31 -7.29
N ARG A 160 -6.42 23.32 -6.58
CA ARG A 160 -5.42 22.41 -7.12
C ARG A 160 -5.44 21.09 -6.37
N VAL A 161 -5.44 19.96 -7.09
CA VAL A 161 -5.08 18.67 -6.54
C VAL A 161 -3.56 18.54 -6.62
N THR A 162 -2.88 18.54 -5.49
CA THR A 162 -1.41 18.49 -5.43
C THR A 162 -0.89 17.11 -5.85
N CYS A 163 0.39 17.01 -6.12
CA CYS A 163 1.08 15.73 -6.29
C CYS A 163 2.40 15.72 -5.55
N THR A 164 2.93 14.54 -5.31
CA THR A 164 4.20 14.36 -4.60
C THR A 164 5.40 14.82 -5.43
N SER A 165 6.56 15.00 -4.78
CA SER A 165 7.82 15.29 -5.46
C SER A 165 8.18 14.19 -6.47
N HIS A 166 7.99 12.91 -6.12
CA HIS A 166 8.22 11.82 -7.06
C HIS A 166 7.16 11.78 -8.19
N GLY A 167 5.93 12.26 -7.94
CA GLY A 167 4.92 12.47 -8.97
C GLY A 167 5.39 13.45 -10.04
N LEU A 168 6.04 14.55 -9.64
CA LEU A 168 6.63 15.52 -10.58
C LEU A 168 7.81 14.96 -11.38
N THR A 169 8.48 13.95 -10.87
CA THR A 169 9.67 13.34 -11.51
C THR A 169 9.36 12.03 -12.26
N TRP A 170 8.11 11.63 -12.38
CA TRP A 170 7.71 10.39 -13.04
C TRP A 170 8.23 10.21 -14.46
N LYS A 171 8.42 11.30 -15.20
CA LYS A 171 9.06 11.23 -16.51
C LYS A 171 10.40 10.50 -16.45
N SER A 172 11.24 10.80 -15.44
CA SER A 172 12.55 10.12 -15.27
C SER A 172 12.37 8.63 -14.90
N MET A 173 11.28 8.27 -14.22
CA MET A 173 10.95 6.87 -13.92
C MET A 173 10.53 6.10 -15.17
N VAL A 174 9.70 6.71 -16.04
CA VAL A 174 9.25 6.08 -17.29
C VAL A 174 10.43 5.81 -18.22
N TYR A 175 11.34 6.76 -18.34
CA TYR A 175 12.52 6.66 -19.20
C TYR A 175 13.78 6.25 -18.45
N SER A 176 13.64 5.62 -17.29
CA SER A 176 14.76 5.13 -16.48
C SER A 176 15.63 4.14 -17.26
N PRO A 177 16.97 4.18 -17.14
CA PRO A 177 17.84 3.16 -17.71
C PRO A 177 17.63 1.77 -17.08
N ASP A 178 17.04 1.70 -15.89
CA ASP A 178 16.72 0.45 -15.20
C ASP A 178 15.37 -0.17 -15.65
N ARG A 179 14.68 0.40 -16.67
CA ARG A 179 13.46 -0.17 -17.21
C ARG A 179 13.70 -1.55 -17.83
N LEU A 180 12.81 -2.48 -17.46
CA LEU A 180 12.71 -3.78 -18.13
C LEU A 180 11.93 -3.58 -19.43
N LEU A 181 12.56 -3.82 -20.57
CA LEU A 181 11.98 -3.55 -21.88
C LEU A 181 11.63 -4.81 -22.68
N TYR A 182 12.22 -5.96 -22.31
CA TYR A 182 12.11 -7.21 -23.04
C TYR A 182 11.94 -8.37 -22.08
N PRO A 183 11.25 -9.47 -22.48
CA PRO A 183 11.28 -10.72 -21.71
C PRO A 183 12.70 -11.27 -21.65
N MET A 184 13.09 -11.74 -20.47
CA MET A 184 14.45 -12.23 -20.21
C MET A 184 14.41 -13.60 -19.54
N LYS A 185 15.38 -14.45 -19.86
CA LYS A 185 15.60 -15.74 -19.23
C LYS A 185 17.00 -15.77 -18.62
N ARG A 186 17.14 -16.34 -17.43
CA ARG A 186 18.47 -16.56 -16.82
C ARG A 186 19.27 -17.54 -17.68
N VAL A 187 20.52 -17.18 -18.03
CA VAL A 187 21.33 -17.87 -19.05
C VAL A 187 21.60 -19.35 -18.75
N ASP A 188 21.65 -19.74 -17.50
CA ASP A 188 21.90 -21.10 -17.04
C ASP A 188 20.67 -21.83 -16.52
N PHE A 189 19.47 -21.29 -16.76
CA PHE A 189 18.20 -21.93 -16.44
C PHE A 189 17.68 -22.74 -17.64
N ASP A 190 17.50 -24.05 -17.43
CA ASP A 190 16.82 -24.91 -18.38
C ASP A 190 15.54 -25.52 -17.74
N PRO A 191 14.33 -25.15 -18.21
CA PRO A 191 13.08 -25.68 -17.64
C PRO A 191 12.92 -27.20 -17.81
N LYS A 192 13.66 -27.82 -18.74
CA LYS A 192 13.64 -29.28 -18.99
C LYS A 192 14.89 -30.01 -18.46
N GLY A 193 15.84 -29.28 -17.97
CA GLY A 193 17.13 -29.80 -17.49
C GLY A 193 17.55 -29.19 -16.15
N ASN A 194 18.79 -28.72 -16.07
CA ASN A 194 19.35 -28.15 -14.86
C ASN A 194 18.74 -26.76 -14.57
N ARG A 195 18.17 -26.61 -13.41
CA ARG A 195 17.55 -25.34 -12.99
C ARG A 195 18.54 -24.36 -12.38
N ASN A 196 19.69 -24.87 -11.86
CA ASN A 196 20.78 -24.09 -11.28
C ASN A 196 20.29 -23.00 -10.31
N THR A 197 19.42 -23.37 -9.38
CA THR A 197 18.75 -22.45 -8.43
C THR A 197 19.76 -21.67 -7.59
N GLN A 198 20.91 -22.30 -7.23
CA GLN A 198 22.00 -21.69 -6.48
C GLN A 198 22.65 -20.47 -7.18
N ASN A 199 22.44 -20.36 -8.48
CA ASN A 199 22.97 -19.25 -9.30
C ASN A 199 21.99 -18.07 -9.44
N ARG A 200 20.79 -18.16 -8.87
CA ARG A 200 19.87 -17.01 -8.81
C ARG A 200 20.51 -15.85 -8.07
N GLY A 201 20.45 -14.66 -8.67
CA GLY A 201 21.12 -13.46 -8.17
C GLY A 201 22.59 -13.33 -8.57
N ILE A 202 23.17 -14.35 -9.24
CA ILE A 202 24.58 -14.38 -9.69
C ILE A 202 24.65 -14.38 -11.22
N SER A 203 23.88 -15.27 -11.87
CA SER A 203 23.88 -15.41 -13.33
C SER A 203 23.29 -14.21 -14.04
N GLY A 204 23.75 -13.99 -15.28
CA GLY A 204 23.19 -13.00 -16.20
C GLY A 204 21.88 -13.46 -16.86
N TYR A 205 21.38 -12.61 -17.75
CA TYR A 205 20.14 -12.84 -18.48
C TYR A 205 20.34 -12.71 -19.98
N GLU A 206 19.55 -13.46 -20.74
CA GLU A 206 19.43 -13.35 -22.20
C GLU A 206 18.00 -12.93 -22.58
N ARG A 207 17.88 -12.13 -23.63
CA ARG A 207 16.56 -11.74 -24.17
C ARG A 207 15.94 -12.93 -24.89
N ILE A 208 14.66 -13.20 -24.61
CA ILE A 208 13.83 -14.20 -25.29
C ILE A 208 12.57 -13.56 -25.89
N SER A 209 11.85 -14.28 -26.71
CA SER A 209 10.56 -13.80 -27.22
C SER A 209 9.45 -13.89 -26.17
N TRP A 210 8.39 -13.10 -26.35
CA TRP A 210 7.19 -13.24 -25.52
C TRP A 210 6.57 -14.63 -25.62
N ASP A 211 6.53 -15.22 -26.80
CA ASP A 211 5.99 -16.56 -26.97
C ASP A 211 6.78 -17.59 -26.16
N GLU A 212 8.10 -17.56 -26.24
CA GLU A 212 8.97 -18.43 -25.44
C GLU A 212 8.79 -18.20 -23.92
N ALA A 213 8.76 -16.94 -23.48
CA ALA A 213 8.58 -16.61 -22.08
C ALA A 213 7.24 -17.11 -21.51
N LEU A 214 6.17 -16.85 -22.26
CA LEU A 214 4.83 -17.26 -21.86
C LEU A 214 4.62 -18.79 -21.93
N ASP A 215 5.25 -19.46 -22.89
CA ASP A 215 5.22 -20.92 -23.00
C ASP A 215 5.97 -21.57 -21.83
N ILE A 216 7.12 -21.05 -21.42
CA ILE A 216 7.85 -21.51 -20.24
C ILE A 216 7.00 -21.31 -18.98
N VAL A 217 6.51 -20.08 -18.75
CA VAL A 217 5.72 -19.76 -17.54
C VAL A 217 4.46 -20.60 -17.43
N SER A 218 3.71 -20.75 -18.54
CA SER A 218 2.46 -21.53 -18.55
C SER A 218 2.73 -23.01 -18.34
N SER A 219 3.79 -23.54 -18.98
CA SER A 219 4.19 -24.95 -18.82
C SER A 219 4.65 -25.26 -17.40
N GLU A 220 5.40 -24.36 -16.77
CA GLU A 220 5.84 -24.52 -15.37
C GLU A 220 4.67 -24.43 -14.39
N ILE A 221 3.72 -23.51 -14.59
CA ILE A 221 2.49 -23.45 -13.80
C ILE A 221 1.72 -24.78 -13.90
N ALA A 222 1.50 -25.29 -15.11
CA ALA A 222 0.81 -26.55 -15.32
C ALA A 222 1.58 -27.73 -14.72
N ARG A 223 2.89 -27.82 -14.95
CA ARG A 223 3.75 -28.88 -14.43
C ARG A 223 3.75 -28.94 -12.91
N VAL A 224 4.02 -27.80 -12.25
CA VAL A 224 4.11 -27.73 -10.79
C VAL A 224 2.77 -28.09 -10.16
N LYS A 225 1.68 -27.55 -10.68
CA LYS A 225 0.33 -27.87 -10.19
C LYS A 225 0.01 -29.36 -10.33
N LYS A 226 0.39 -29.98 -11.44
CA LYS A 226 0.16 -31.42 -11.69
C LYS A 226 1.04 -32.30 -10.80
N THR A 227 2.30 -31.92 -10.61
CA THR A 227 3.30 -32.75 -9.91
C THR A 227 3.14 -32.67 -8.39
N HIS A 228 2.88 -31.49 -7.85
CA HIS A 228 2.89 -31.23 -6.41
C HIS A 228 1.49 -31.01 -5.82
N GLY A 229 0.48 -30.78 -6.63
CA GLY A 229 -0.92 -30.65 -6.19
C GLY A 229 -1.28 -29.25 -5.66
N PRO A 230 -2.38 -29.15 -4.91
CA PRO A 230 -2.94 -27.88 -4.46
C PRO A 230 -2.02 -27.16 -3.49
N GLY A 231 -1.90 -25.86 -3.65
CA GLY A 231 -1.04 -24.99 -2.80
C GLY A 231 0.40 -24.84 -3.28
N SER A 232 0.84 -25.60 -4.29
CA SER A 232 2.24 -25.58 -4.77
C SER A 232 2.62 -24.31 -5.57
N LEU A 233 1.65 -23.55 -6.06
CA LEU A 233 1.84 -22.26 -6.71
C LEU A 233 1.70 -21.15 -5.68
N PHE A 234 2.61 -20.19 -5.66
CA PHE A 234 2.55 -19.03 -4.76
C PHE A 234 2.67 -17.72 -5.53
N PHE A 235 1.76 -16.80 -5.25
CA PHE A 235 1.79 -15.45 -5.80
C PHE A 235 2.02 -14.42 -4.69
N ALA A 236 3.03 -13.57 -4.88
CA ALA A 236 3.27 -12.44 -4.00
C ALA A 236 3.40 -11.14 -4.79
N GLY A 237 2.45 -10.25 -4.59
CA GLY A 237 2.40 -8.93 -5.23
C GLY A 237 2.77 -7.80 -4.28
N SER A 238 3.28 -6.71 -4.83
CA SER A 238 3.50 -5.46 -4.09
C SER A 238 2.43 -4.44 -4.44
N SER A 239 1.88 -3.81 -3.41
CA SER A 239 0.76 -2.87 -3.55
C SER A 239 1.13 -1.54 -4.20
N HIS A 240 2.42 -1.17 -4.25
CA HIS A 240 2.80 0.22 -4.47
C HIS A 240 3.42 0.51 -5.83
N HIS A 241 3.48 -0.47 -6.73
CA HIS A 241 4.05 -0.29 -8.08
C HIS A 241 3.04 0.07 -9.15
N THR A 242 1.76 -0.13 -8.88
CA THR A 242 0.68 0.09 -9.83
C THR A 242 -0.47 0.85 -9.20
N TRP A 243 -1.17 1.63 -10.03
CA TRP A 243 -2.29 2.46 -9.65
C TRP A 243 -3.49 2.21 -10.52
N GLY A 244 -4.64 2.63 -10.04
CA GLY A 244 -5.91 2.47 -10.71
C GLY A 244 -6.70 1.27 -10.21
N ASN A 245 -7.83 1.01 -10.87
CA ASN A 245 -8.76 -0.05 -10.49
C ASN A 245 -8.53 -1.38 -11.21
N ILE A 246 -7.70 -1.41 -12.24
CA ILE A 246 -7.30 -2.62 -12.96
C ILE A 246 -5.91 -3.05 -12.52
N GLY A 247 -4.94 -2.14 -12.60
CA GLY A 247 -3.53 -2.43 -12.36
C GLY A 247 -3.14 -2.55 -10.90
N TYR A 248 -4.05 -2.30 -9.97
CA TYR A 248 -3.76 -2.52 -8.56
C TYR A 248 -3.69 -4.02 -8.23
N HIS A 249 -2.81 -4.39 -7.31
CA HIS A 249 -2.46 -5.80 -7.05
C HIS A 249 -3.62 -6.68 -6.56
N LEU A 250 -4.73 -6.12 -6.17
CA LEU A 250 -5.94 -6.85 -5.77
C LEU A 250 -7.04 -6.83 -6.82
N SER A 251 -6.73 -6.45 -8.04
CA SER A 251 -7.69 -6.40 -9.13
C SER A 251 -7.33 -7.46 -10.18
N ALA A 252 -6.60 -7.09 -11.22
CA ALA A 252 -6.21 -8.03 -12.27
C ALA A 252 -5.41 -9.23 -11.73
N SER A 253 -4.48 -8.99 -10.78
CA SER A 253 -3.73 -10.09 -10.17
C SER A 253 -4.57 -10.98 -9.25
N ASP A 254 -5.57 -10.42 -8.54
CA ASP A 254 -6.46 -11.25 -7.72
C ASP A 254 -7.34 -12.17 -8.57
N ARG A 255 -7.83 -11.67 -9.70
CA ARG A 255 -8.50 -12.51 -10.70
C ARG A 255 -7.60 -13.62 -11.22
N PHE A 256 -6.32 -13.32 -11.49
CA PHE A 256 -5.33 -14.29 -11.94
C PHE A 256 -5.07 -15.37 -10.89
N ILE A 257 -4.86 -14.96 -9.63
CA ILE A 257 -4.70 -15.86 -8.49
C ILE A 257 -5.90 -16.81 -8.35
N ASN A 258 -7.12 -16.25 -8.38
CA ASN A 258 -8.35 -17.03 -8.25
C ASN A 258 -8.57 -17.99 -9.43
N THR A 259 -8.31 -17.53 -10.65
CA THR A 259 -8.50 -18.33 -11.86
C THR A 259 -7.56 -19.54 -11.89
N LEU A 260 -6.32 -19.39 -11.48
CA LEU A 260 -5.30 -20.44 -11.55
C LEU A 260 -5.11 -21.22 -10.24
N GLY A 261 -5.60 -20.72 -9.13
CA GLY A 261 -5.49 -21.40 -7.83
C GLY A 261 -4.11 -21.27 -7.20
N PHE A 262 -3.60 -20.05 -7.06
CA PHE A 262 -2.37 -19.79 -6.32
C PHE A 262 -2.63 -19.74 -4.80
N SER A 263 -1.66 -20.20 -4.02
CA SER A 263 -1.52 -19.81 -2.61
C SER A 263 -1.27 -18.31 -2.52
N ARG A 264 -1.84 -17.67 -1.51
CA ARG A 264 -1.77 -16.22 -1.31
C ARG A 264 -0.71 -15.86 -0.29
N ILE A 265 -0.29 -14.62 -0.32
CA ILE A 265 0.48 -14.05 0.78
C ILE A 265 -0.46 -13.65 1.91
N CYS A 266 -0.10 -13.97 3.15
CA CYS A 266 -0.71 -13.37 4.33
C CYS A 266 -0.02 -12.04 4.61
N MET A 267 -0.71 -10.94 4.34
CA MET A 267 -0.19 -9.60 4.59
C MET A 267 -0.20 -9.30 6.10
N ASN A 268 0.69 -8.45 6.52
CA ASN A 268 0.66 -7.82 7.84
C ASN A 268 0.24 -6.34 7.69
N PRO A 269 -0.36 -5.74 8.72
CA PRO A 269 -0.76 -4.33 8.68
C PRO A 269 0.44 -3.41 8.90
N ASP A 270 1.45 -3.48 8.03
CA ASP A 270 2.81 -2.97 8.24
C ASP A 270 2.94 -1.45 8.43
N SER A 271 1.89 -0.70 8.26
CA SER A 271 1.88 0.75 8.54
C SER A 271 1.28 1.11 9.90
N TRP A 272 0.56 0.21 10.54
CA TRP A 272 -0.16 0.44 11.82
C TRP A 272 -0.20 -0.79 12.73
N GLU A 273 0.84 -1.58 12.66
CA GLU A 273 0.94 -2.83 13.43
C GLU A 273 0.59 -2.66 14.93
N GLY A 274 1.11 -1.62 15.57
CA GLY A 274 0.82 -1.37 16.97
C GLY A 274 -0.67 -1.16 17.26
N PHE A 275 -1.38 -0.45 16.39
CA PHE A 275 -2.82 -0.25 16.52
C PHE A 275 -3.60 -1.54 16.26
N TYR A 276 -3.23 -2.33 15.25
CA TYR A 276 -3.90 -3.59 14.97
C TYR A 276 -3.65 -4.64 16.06
N TRP A 277 -2.39 -4.90 16.40
CA TRP A 277 -2.02 -5.98 17.33
C TRP A 277 -2.19 -5.62 18.81
N GLY A 278 -2.34 -4.35 19.13
CA GLY A 278 -2.50 -3.84 20.50
C GLY A 278 -3.73 -2.95 20.66
N GLY A 279 -3.77 -1.83 19.97
CA GLY A 279 -4.80 -0.78 20.14
C GLY A 279 -6.24 -1.26 19.95
N MET A 280 -6.51 -2.14 18.98
CA MET A 280 -7.85 -2.70 18.71
C MET A 280 -8.50 -3.29 19.98
N HIS A 281 -7.72 -3.82 20.90
CA HIS A 281 -8.24 -4.45 22.10
C HIS A 281 -8.89 -3.46 23.08
N HIS A 282 -8.57 -2.17 22.98
CA HIS A 282 -9.16 -1.10 23.79
C HIS A 282 -10.47 -0.55 23.22
N TRP A 283 -10.63 -0.47 21.90
CA TRP A 283 -11.77 0.21 21.28
C TRP A 283 -12.40 -0.51 20.08
N GLY A 284 -11.87 -1.67 19.73
CA GLY A 284 -12.34 -2.47 18.61
C GLY A 284 -11.74 -2.05 17.27
N ASN A 285 -12.27 -2.65 16.23
CA ASN A 285 -11.93 -2.28 14.86
C ASN A 285 -12.81 -1.11 14.42
N THR A 286 -12.27 0.09 14.48
CA THR A 286 -12.98 1.31 14.10
C THR A 286 -12.92 1.58 12.58
N ALA A 287 -13.00 0.56 11.74
CA ALA A 287 -12.90 0.58 10.29
C ALA A 287 -11.48 0.44 9.73
N LYS A 288 -10.44 0.68 10.48
CA LYS A 288 -9.05 0.74 9.97
C LYS A 288 -8.05 -0.03 10.82
N LEU A 289 -8.40 -1.25 11.18
CA LEU A 289 -7.44 -2.11 11.87
C LEU A 289 -6.92 -1.48 13.18
N GLY A 290 -7.83 -0.90 13.95
CA GLY A 290 -7.50 -0.25 15.22
C GLY A 290 -6.90 1.14 15.11
N SER A 291 -6.69 1.65 13.90
CA SER A 291 -6.22 3.02 13.69
C SER A 291 -7.31 4.05 13.98
N PRO A 292 -6.93 5.29 14.39
CA PRO A 292 -7.90 6.35 14.69
C PRO A 292 -8.71 6.78 13.46
N ASP A 293 -9.99 7.00 13.65
CA ASP A 293 -10.86 7.66 12.69
C ASP A 293 -10.51 9.15 12.57
N GLN A 294 -10.63 9.73 11.38
CA GLN A 294 -10.12 11.08 11.13
C GLN A 294 -11.08 12.02 10.41
N TYR A 295 -12.28 11.56 9.99
CA TYR A 295 -13.22 12.41 9.24
C TYR A 295 -13.58 13.67 10.02
N SER A 296 -13.67 14.80 9.31
CA SER A 296 -13.98 16.14 9.83
C SER A 296 -13.09 16.66 10.97
N THR A 297 -11.97 16.00 11.25
CA THR A 297 -11.10 16.37 12.39
C THR A 297 -10.34 17.67 12.18
N VAL A 298 -10.05 18.06 10.93
CA VAL A 298 -9.38 19.36 10.67
C VAL A 298 -10.26 20.54 11.09
N GLU A 299 -11.56 20.45 10.85
CA GLU A 299 -12.49 21.52 11.25
C GLU A 299 -12.55 21.68 12.77
N ASP A 300 -12.62 20.56 13.49
CA ASP A 300 -12.62 20.58 14.95
C ASP A 300 -11.32 21.15 15.52
N GLN A 301 -10.17 20.74 14.98
CA GLN A 301 -8.89 21.30 15.40
C GLN A 301 -8.82 22.83 15.19
N LEU A 302 -9.20 23.29 13.99
CA LEU A 302 -9.17 24.73 13.68
C LEU A 302 -10.08 25.54 14.60
N LYS A 303 -11.23 24.99 14.99
CA LYS A 303 -12.19 25.66 15.88
C LYS A 303 -11.79 25.62 17.35
N ASN A 304 -11.33 24.47 17.82
CA ASN A 304 -11.38 24.15 19.25
C ASN A 304 -10.03 23.80 19.91
N SER A 305 -9.02 23.31 19.15
CA SER A 305 -7.78 22.82 19.76
C SER A 305 -6.88 23.95 20.25
N GLU A 306 -6.21 23.70 21.37
CA GLU A 306 -5.25 24.62 22.02
C GLU A 306 -3.82 24.08 21.96
N MET A 307 -3.70 22.77 21.68
CA MET A 307 -2.44 22.06 21.62
C MET A 307 -2.48 20.94 20.58
N LEU A 308 -1.35 20.70 19.92
CA LEU A 308 -1.11 19.57 19.03
C LEU A 308 0.10 18.78 19.53
N VAL A 309 -0.07 17.51 19.81
CA VAL A 309 1.01 16.58 20.16
C VAL A 309 1.24 15.61 19.01
N MET A 310 2.41 15.66 18.40
CA MET A 310 2.85 14.76 17.33
C MET A 310 3.82 13.74 17.93
N TRP A 311 3.34 12.53 18.19
CA TRP A 311 4.12 11.49 18.83
C TRP A 311 4.53 10.41 17.82
N SER A 312 5.84 10.24 17.61
CA SER A 312 6.39 9.32 16.60
C SER A 312 5.77 9.55 15.21
N SER A 313 5.56 10.81 14.84
CA SER A 313 4.77 11.22 13.68
C SER A 313 5.56 12.19 12.80
N ASP A 314 5.81 11.78 11.55
CA ASP A 314 6.50 12.59 10.53
C ASP A 314 5.73 12.62 9.19
N PRO A 315 4.53 13.25 9.14
CA PRO A 315 3.73 13.31 7.94
C PRO A 315 4.41 14.06 6.78
N GLU A 316 5.36 14.96 7.03
CA GLU A 316 6.15 15.61 5.96
C GLU A 316 7.12 14.67 5.24
N SER A 317 7.49 13.54 5.87
CA SER A 317 8.23 12.48 5.19
C SER A 317 7.32 11.48 4.51
N THR A 318 6.29 10.99 5.18
CA THR A 318 5.52 9.83 4.73
C THR A 318 4.22 10.17 4.03
N SER A 319 3.51 11.23 4.45
CA SER A 319 2.24 11.59 3.82
C SER A 319 2.40 12.12 2.39
N GLY A 320 3.56 12.66 2.06
CA GLY A 320 3.88 13.03 0.69
C GLY A 320 3.73 11.87 -0.29
N ALA A 321 4.07 10.66 0.15
CA ALA A 321 3.92 9.45 -0.65
C ALA A 321 2.47 9.00 -0.80
N TYR A 322 1.62 9.23 0.20
CA TYR A 322 0.24 8.72 0.23
C TYR A 322 -0.83 9.80 0.02
N GLY A 323 -0.59 11.00 0.49
CA GLY A 323 -1.57 12.09 0.50
C GLY A 323 -1.18 13.31 -0.30
N THR A 324 -0.24 13.21 -1.21
CA THR A 324 0.17 14.26 -2.16
C THR A 324 0.52 15.61 -1.52
N TYR A 325 0.97 15.61 -0.26
CA TYR A 325 1.21 16.82 0.55
C TYR A 325 -0.03 17.69 0.80
N GLU A 326 -1.23 17.23 0.51
CA GLU A 326 -2.44 18.02 0.79
C GLU A 326 -2.64 18.28 2.28
N GLY A 327 -2.20 17.35 3.12
CA GLY A 327 -2.16 17.53 4.58
C GLY A 327 -1.20 18.65 5.05
N ALA A 328 -0.16 18.96 4.29
CA ALA A 328 0.76 20.05 4.61
C ALA A 328 0.02 21.41 4.64
N ILE A 329 -0.95 21.62 3.74
CA ILE A 329 -1.81 22.80 3.71
C ILE A 329 -2.59 22.94 5.02
N ARG A 330 -3.15 21.84 5.52
CA ARG A 330 -3.93 21.83 6.77
C ARG A 330 -3.03 22.03 7.99
N ARG A 331 -1.83 21.47 7.98
CA ARG A 331 -0.83 21.72 9.04
C ARG A 331 -0.36 23.15 9.05
N GLU A 332 -0.23 23.81 7.89
CA GLU A 332 0.05 25.26 7.80
C GLU A 332 -1.08 26.09 8.41
N TRP A 333 -2.34 25.69 8.20
CA TRP A 333 -3.47 26.35 8.86
C TRP A 333 -3.38 26.25 10.38
N LEU A 334 -3.07 25.06 10.92
CA LEU A 334 -2.90 24.86 12.37
C LEU A 334 -1.72 25.67 12.92
N LYS A 335 -0.58 25.65 12.24
CA LYS A 335 0.58 26.47 12.60
C LYS A 335 0.25 27.95 12.65
N SER A 336 -0.58 28.44 11.74
CA SER A 336 -1.00 29.85 11.68
C SER A 336 -1.92 30.28 12.82
N LEU A 337 -2.45 29.34 13.61
CA LEU A 337 -3.32 29.65 14.78
C LEU A 337 -2.53 29.95 16.04
N ASP A 338 -1.22 29.83 16.03
CA ASP A 338 -0.34 29.99 17.19
C ASP A 338 -0.69 29.09 18.39
N ILE A 339 -1.14 27.87 18.08
CA ILE A 339 -1.40 26.82 19.09
C ILE A 339 -0.09 26.16 19.50
N LYS A 340 -0.06 25.60 20.72
CA LYS A 340 1.11 24.88 21.20
C LYS A 340 1.36 23.61 20.35
N ILE A 341 2.59 23.42 19.88
CA ILE A 341 3.00 22.24 19.13
C ILE A 341 4.11 21.52 19.88
N VAL A 342 3.96 20.20 20.05
CA VAL A 342 4.93 19.33 20.70
C VAL A 342 5.22 18.15 19.78
N HIS A 343 6.51 17.83 19.61
CA HIS A 343 7.00 16.66 18.89
C HIS A 343 7.69 15.70 19.85
N ILE A 344 7.31 14.44 19.83
CA ILE A 344 7.93 13.35 20.62
C ILE A 344 8.42 12.29 19.64
N ASP A 345 9.72 12.27 19.38
CA ASP A 345 10.35 11.36 18.39
C ASP A 345 11.86 11.29 18.66
N PRO A 346 12.50 10.11 18.58
CA PRO A 346 13.96 9.99 18.71
C PRO A 346 14.76 10.82 17.69
N PHE A 347 14.16 11.13 16.55
CA PHE A 347 14.74 11.94 15.48
C PHE A 347 14.02 13.30 15.38
N TYR A 348 14.78 14.40 15.35
CA TYR A 348 14.21 15.71 15.00
C TYR A 348 13.81 15.69 13.52
N ASN A 349 12.61 15.18 13.27
CA ASN A 349 12.11 14.80 11.96
C ASN A 349 11.74 16.03 11.10
N HIS A 350 11.31 15.79 9.84
CA HIS A 350 11.03 16.88 8.92
C HIS A 350 9.80 17.69 9.31
N THR A 351 8.81 17.05 9.92
CA THR A 351 7.60 17.73 10.42
C THR A 351 7.94 18.65 11.57
N ALA A 352 8.77 18.21 12.51
CA ALA A 352 9.24 19.04 13.62
C ALA A 352 10.05 20.24 13.12
N ALA A 353 10.94 20.01 12.15
CA ALA A 353 11.75 21.07 11.57
C ALA A 353 10.92 22.14 10.83
N TRP A 354 9.78 21.74 10.23
CA TRP A 354 8.92 22.64 9.46
C TRP A 354 7.87 23.33 10.33
N MET A 355 7.20 22.58 11.21
CA MET A 355 6.15 23.15 12.07
C MET A 355 6.70 23.97 13.25
N GLY A 356 7.90 23.65 13.72
CA GLY A 356 8.45 24.20 14.94
C GLY A 356 7.79 23.63 16.20
N GLY A 357 7.99 24.27 17.35
CA GLY A 357 7.46 23.80 18.63
C GLY A 357 8.53 23.11 19.49
N LYS A 358 8.10 22.48 20.59
CA LYS A 358 9.02 21.80 21.53
C LYS A 358 9.24 20.35 21.08
N TRP A 359 10.49 19.94 21.04
CA TRP A 359 10.88 18.57 20.73
C TRP A 359 11.37 17.82 21.97
N PHE A 360 10.86 16.61 22.16
CA PHE A 360 11.31 15.63 23.14
C PHE A 360 11.84 14.40 22.39
N SER A 361 13.03 13.95 22.76
CA SER A 361 13.72 12.82 22.10
C SER A 361 13.87 11.67 23.09
N PRO A 362 12.87 10.79 23.21
CA PRO A 362 13.02 9.59 24.03
C PRO A 362 14.00 8.62 23.37
N ARG A 363 14.65 7.78 24.16
CA ARG A 363 15.40 6.65 23.64
C ARG A 363 14.45 5.72 22.86
N PRO A 364 14.85 5.18 21.68
CA PRO A 364 13.98 4.30 20.92
C PRO A 364 13.41 3.13 21.74
N GLY A 365 12.09 2.89 21.60
CA GLY A 365 11.38 1.80 22.27
C GLY A 365 11.01 2.05 23.74
N THR A 366 11.17 3.28 24.25
CA THR A 366 10.82 3.65 25.62
C THR A 366 9.62 4.58 25.75
N ASP A 367 8.97 4.88 24.66
CA ASP A 367 7.85 5.82 24.53
C ASP A 367 6.70 5.52 25.52
N THR A 368 6.39 4.22 25.72
CA THR A 368 5.37 3.77 26.68
C THR A 368 5.69 4.23 28.09
N ALA A 369 6.96 4.21 28.52
CA ALA A 369 7.33 4.68 29.86
C ALA A 369 7.00 6.17 30.04
N MET A 370 7.26 7.00 29.05
CA MET A 370 6.87 8.41 29.07
C MET A 370 5.35 8.60 29.15
N ALA A 371 4.59 7.82 28.36
CA ALA A 371 3.14 7.88 28.38
C ALA A 371 2.54 7.51 29.74
N LEU A 372 3.05 6.48 30.37
CA LEU A 372 2.61 6.05 31.72
C LEU A 372 2.93 7.12 32.78
N ALA A 373 4.07 7.81 32.64
CA ALA A 373 4.42 8.90 33.56
C ALA A 373 3.51 10.14 33.38
N ILE A 374 3.10 10.44 32.15
CA ILE A 374 2.08 11.46 31.89
C ILE A 374 0.76 11.05 32.55
N ALA A 375 0.31 9.82 32.39
CA ALA A 375 -0.88 9.29 33.03
C ALA A 375 -0.79 9.37 34.59
N TYR A 376 0.40 9.08 35.16
CA TYR A 376 0.63 9.21 36.59
C TYR A 376 0.35 10.65 37.09
N VAL A 377 0.89 11.67 36.39
CA VAL A 377 0.66 13.07 36.72
C VAL A 377 -0.83 13.41 36.63
N TRP A 378 -1.51 12.99 35.56
CA TRP A 378 -2.93 13.26 35.41
C TRP A 378 -3.80 12.62 36.47
N ILE A 379 -3.46 11.38 36.89
CA ILE A 379 -4.17 10.69 37.98
C ILE A 379 -3.95 11.39 39.31
N THR A 380 -2.71 11.76 39.63
CA THR A 380 -2.37 12.35 40.95
C THR A 380 -2.78 13.81 41.09
N GLN A 381 -2.97 14.52 39.99
CA GLN A 381 -3.37 15.93 39.96
C GLN A 381 -4.79 16.15 39.43
N ASP A 382 -5.56 15.08 39.22
CA ASP A 382 -6.95 15.17 38.69
C ASP A 382 -7.07 15.87 37.32
N LEU A 383 -6.07 15.72 36.45
CA LEU A 383 -6.01 16.36 35.12
C LEU A 383 -6.58 15.49 33.99
N TYR A 384 -7.67 14.77 34.22
CA TYR A 384 -8.30 13.92 33.22
C TYR A 384 -9.83 14.12 33.18
N ASP A 385 -10.45 13.74 32.07
CA ASP A 385 -11.91 13.83 31.86
C ASP A 385 -12.62 12.75 32.65
N LYS A 386 -13.05 13.08 33.89
CA LYS A 386 -13.77 12.16 34.78
C LYS A 386 -15.07 11.67 34.17
N PHE A 387 -15.82 12.55 33.48
CA PHE A 387 -17.06 12.18 32.84
C PHE A 387 -16.84 11.05 31.82
N PHE A 388 -15.85 11.21 30.95
CA PHE A 388 -15.56 10.19 29.95
C PHE A 388 -15.12 8.88 30.60
N VAL A 389 -14.17 8.95 31.53
CA VAL A 389 -13.64 7.77 32.21
C VAL A 389 -14.73 6.98 32.94
N GLU A 390 -15.66 7.68 33.62
CA GLU A 390 -16.73 7.04 34.35
C GLU A 390 -17.86 6.51 33.45
N ASN A 391 -18.20 7.19 32.37
CA ASN A 391 -19.39 6.90 31.56
C ASN A 391 -19.08 6.20 30.22
N ARG A 392 -17.85 6.26 29.71
CA ARG A 392 -17.45 5.76 28.40
C ARG A 392 -16.37 4.69 28.46
N THR A 393 -15.91 4.32 29.67
CA THR A 393 -14.81 3.33 29.78
C THR A 393 -15.12 2.21 30.79
N LYS A 394 -14.33 1.15 30.69
CA LYS A 394 -14.33 0.00 31.60
C LYS A 394 -12.90 -0.32 32.03
N GLY A 395 -12.73 -0.69 33.30
CA GLY A 395 -11.47 -1.22 33.82
C GLY A 395 -10.41 -0.16 34.18
N PHE A 396 -10.74 1.12 34.22
CA PHE A 396 -9.80 2.19 34.55
C PHE A 396 -9.15 2.01 35.94
N ALA A 397 -9.89 1.53 36.94
CA ALA A 397 -9.37 1.35 38.29
C ALA A 397 -8.16 0.39 38.34
N LEU A 398 -8.21 -0.69 37.57
CA LEU A 398 -7.11 -1.66 37.52
C LEU A 398 -5.85 -1.05 36.87
N TRP A 399 -6.02 -0.32 35.78
CA TRP A 399 -4.89 0.34 35.12
C TRP A 399 -4.32 1.48 35.97
N ARG A 400 -5.18 2.29 36.63
CA ARG A 400 -4.78 3.31 37.60
C ARG A 400 -3.92 2.72 38.73
N ASP A 401 -4.32 1.59 39.27
CA ASP A 401 -3.60 0.95 40.37
C ASP A 401 -2.22 0.43 39.96
N TYR A 402 -2.07 -0.03 38.70
CA TYR A 402 -0.76 -0.31 38.11
C TYR A 402 0.09 0.97 37.98
N ILE A 403 -0.48 2.06 37.45
CA ILE A 403 0.20 3.36 37.30
C ILE A 403 0.72 3.87 38.65
N LEU A 404 -0.09 3.73 39.69
CA LEU A 404 0.26 4.14 41.03
C LEU A 404 1.22 3.17 41.77
N GLY A 405 1.61 2.07 41.13
CA GLY A 405 2.55 1.07 41.67
C GLY A 405 1.93 0.14 42.69
N LYS A 406 0.61 0.02 42.78
CA LYS A 406 -0.03 -0.89 43.74
C LYS A 406 0.08 -2.36 43.31
N GLU A 407 0.25 -2.62 42.00
CA GLU A 407 0.37 -3.97 41.49
C GLU A 407 1.79 -4.53 41.62
N ASP A 408 2.81 -3.74 41.26
CA ASP A 408 4.20 -4.16 41.13
C ASP A 408 5.18 -3.44 42.08
N GLY A 409 4.65 -2.57 42.94
CA GLY A 409 5.47 -1.82 43.90
C GLY A 409 6.23 -0.63 43.26
N ILE A 410 6.02 -0.35 41.95
CA ILE A 410 6.78 0.67 41.20
C ILE A 410 5.82 1.73 40.63
N PRO A 411 5.66 2.90 41.32
CA PRO A 411 4.90 4.01 40.76
C PRO A 411 5.54 4.53 39.45
N LYS A 412 4.73 4.75 38.42
CA LYS A 412 5.20 5.18 37.09
C LYS A 412 5.41 6.70 37.04
N THR A 413 6.25 7.23 37.97
CA THR A 413 6.50 8.65 38.12
C THR A 413 7.33 9.25 36.97
N PRO A 414 7.36 10.60 36.82
CA PRO A 414 8.31 11.23 35.92
C PRO A 414 9.78 10.88 36.19
N GLU A 415 10.17 10.64 37.46
CA GLU A 415 11.53 10.22 37.84
C GLU A 415 11.82 8.75 37.49
N TRP A 416 10.81 7.90 37.50
CA TRP A 416 10.94 6.50 37.03
C TRP A 416 11.20 6.48 35.51
N GLN A 417 10.43 7.24 34.72
CA GLN A 417 10.56 7.23 33.26
C GLN A 417 11.88 7.88 32.79
N GLU A 418 12.45 8.83 33.54
CA GLU A 418 13.72 9.48 33.17
C GLU A 418 14.86 8.44 32.99
N LYS A 419 14.87 7.39 33.82
CA LYS A 419 15.84 6.29 33.72
C LYS A 419 15.69 5.52 32.42
N GLU A 420 14.46 5.33 31.96
CA GLU A 420 14.15 4.60 30.72
C GLU A 420 14.36 5.48 29.47
N THR A 421 13.71 6.63 29.41
CA THR A 421 13.64 7.48 28.21
C THR A 421 14.82 8.42 28.05
N GLY A 422 15.48 8.80 29.14
CA GLY A 422 16.48 9.87 29.17
C GLY A 422 15.89 11.28 29.14
N ILE A 423 14.57 11.44 29.18
CA ILE A 423 13.90 12.75 29.23
C ILE A 423 13.83 13.19 30.72
N PRO A 424 14.30 14.40 31.07
CA PRO A 424 14.25 14.89 32.45
C PRO A 424 12.85 14.86 33.07
N ALA A 425 12.70 14.38 34.29
CA ALA A 425 11.43 14.25 34.98
C ALA A 425 10.64 15.56 35.04
N LYS A 426 11.35 16.69 35.27
CA LYS A 426 10.73 18.03 35.25
C LYS A 426 10.08 18.40 33.93
N ASP A 427 10.66 17.98 32.82
CA ASP A 427 10.15 18.27 31.48
C ASP A 427 8.91 17.46 31.15
N VAL A 428 8.86 16.16 31.55
CA VAL A 428 7.68 15.31 31.41
C VAL A 428 6.55 15.79 32.32
N ARG A 429 6.86 16.23 33.57
CA ARG A 429 5.86 16.79 34.46
C ARG A 429 5.23 18.05 33.87
N ALA A 430 6.05 19.00 33.41
CA ALA A 430 5.57 20.22 32.78
C ALA A 430 4.73 19.97 31.53
N LEU A 431 5.13 18.99 30.70
CA LEU A 431 4.34 18.57 29.54
C LEU A 431 3.00 17.98 29.97
N ALA A 432 2.99 17.09 30.95
CA ALA A 432 1.76 16.44 31.43
C ALA A 432 0.77 17.46 32.02
N GLU A 433 1.25 18.43 32.82
CA GLU A 433 0.43 19.51 33.39
C GLU A 433 -0.14 20.41 32.28
N GLU A 434 0.69 20.84 31.33
CA GLU A 434 0.25 21.66 30.21
C GLU A 434 -0.77 20.93 29.33
N TRP A 435 -0.50 19.67 28.97
CA TRP A 435 -1.38 18.86 28.13
C TRP A 435 -2.71 18.57 28.87
N GLY A 436 -2.65 18.16 30.14
CA GLY A 436 -3.86 17.90 30.92
C GLY A 436 -4.78 19.11 31.09
N SER A 437 -4.25 20.32 30.98
CA SER A 437 -5.02 21.58 31.12
C SER A 437 -5.57 22.12 29.78
N LYS A 438 -5.15 21.55 28.62
CA LYS A 438 -5.50 22.06 27.29
C LYS A 438 -6.30 21.08 26.46
N LYS A 439 -7.17 21.60 25.59
CA LYS A 439 -7.82 20.82 24.54
C LYS A 439 -6.77 20.41 23.51
N THR A 440 -6.36 19.15 23.56
CA THR A 440 -5.21 18.65 22.81
C THR A 440 -5.65 17.67 21.71
N TYR A 441 -5.22 17.93 20.51
CA TYR A 441 -5.21 16.94 19.44
C TYR A 441 -3.90 16.16 19.47
N MET A 442 -3.99 14.83 19.35
CA MET A 442 -2.84 13.97 19.22
C MET A 442 -2.74 13.43 17.79
N SER A 443 -1.55 13.56 17.19
CA SER A 443 -1.20 12.90 15.94
C SER A 443 -0.20 11.78 16.24
N PRO A 444 -0.68 10.57 16.59
CA PRO A 444 0.21 9.44 16.78
C PRO A 444 0.69 8.93 15.43
N GLY A 445 1.96 8.54 15.34
CA GLY A 445 2.48 7.82 14.19
C GLY A 445 1.80 6.45 14.03
N GLY A 446 2.21 5.71 13.02
CA GLY A 446 1.70 4.38 12.74
C GLY A 446 1.15 4.32 11.33
N MET A 447 0.09 4.96 11.00
CA MET A 447 -0.44 4.93 9.65
C MET A 447 0.59 5.35 8.60
N ALA A 448 0.65 4.58 7.50
CA ALA A 448 1.63 4.75 6.43
C ALA A 448 3.09 4.81 6.92
N GLY A 449 3.39 4.07 7.98
CA GLY A 449 4.74 3.85 8.45
C GLY A 449 5.43 5.07 9.05
N VAL A 450 4.67 5.97 9.56
CA VAL A 450 5.18 7.18 10.19
C VAL A 450 5.80 6.85 11.56
N GLY A 451 6.99 7.37 11.81
CA GLY A 451 7.68 7.28 13.07
C GLY A 451 8.24 5.89 13.44
N SER A 452 8.89 5.84 14.59
CA SER A 452 9.65 4.67 15.04
C SER A 452 8.88 3.76 16.01
N ALA A 453 8.03 4.32 16.87
CA ALA A 453 7.44 3.60 17.98
C ALA A 453 6.46 2.49 17.56
N CYS A 454 5.61 2.73 16.54
CA CYS A 454 4.62 1.77 16.08
C CYS A 454 5.21 0.45 15.58
N ARG A 455 6.42 0.48 15.03
CA ARG A 455 7.16 -0.68 14.50
C ARG A 455 8.36 -1.07 15.37
N GLY A 456 8.38 -0.68 16.62
CA GLY A 456 9.35 -1.17 17.61
C GLY A 456 8.88 -2.45 18.29
N ALA A 457 9.78 -3.14 18.99
CA ALA A 457 9.39 -4.14 19.95
C ALA A 457 8.37 -3.51 20.91
N ASN A 458 7.29 -4.22 21.17
CA ASN A 458 6.20 -3.72 22.02
C ASN A 458 5.52 -2.43 21.46
N GLY A 459 5.58 -2.19 20.16
CA GLY A 459 4.85 -1.09 19.52
C GLY A 459 3.33 -1.16 19.72
N GLY A 460 2.81 -2.36 20.01
CA GLY A 460 1.42 -2.55 20.46
C GLY A 460 1.14 -1.86 21.78
N GLU A 461 2.07 -1.95 22.76
CA GLU A 461 1.91 -1.27 24.05
C GLU A 461 2.00 0.26 23.92
N TRP A 462 2.86 0.74 23.02
CA TRP A 462 2.86 2.18 22.70
C TRP A 462 1.52 2.64 22.13
N ALA A 463 0.96 1.95 21.14
CA ALA A 463 -0.35 2.31 20.56
C ALA A 463 -1.47 2.27 21.60
N ARG A 464 -1.46 1.26 22.48
CA ARG A 464 -2.38 1.17 23.62
C ARG A 464 -2.24 2.38 24.56
N SER A 465 -1.00 2.81 24.86
CA SER A 465 -0.75 4.02 25.67
C SER A 465 -1.34 5.26 25.04
N MET A 466 -1.20 5.44 23.72
CA MET A 466 -1.78 6.59 23.00
C MET A 466 -3.30 6.63 23.17
N LEU A 467 -3.96 5.48 23.03
CA LEU A 467 -5.40 5.35 23.23
C LEU A 467 -5.81 5.59 24.68
N CYS A 468 -5.05 5.06 25.65
CA CYS A 468 -5.33 5.28 27.08
C CYS A 468 -5.23 6.77 27.45
N LEU A 469 -4.20 7.47 26.98
CA LEU A 469 -4.06 8.91 27.21
C LEU A 469 -5.23 9.70 26.60
N MET A 470 -5.64 9.37 25.39
CA MET A 470 -6.79 10.05 24.75
C MET A 470 -8.11 9.72 25.43
N ALA A 471 -8.28 8.50 25.95
CA ALA A 471 -9.45 8.15 26.75
C ALA A 471 -9.49 8.99 28.06
N MET A 472 -8.35 9.17 28.71
CA MET A 472 -8.26 10.06 29.89
C MET A 472 -8.57 11.52 29.55
N GLN A 473 -8.33 11.97 28.32
CA GLN A 473 -8.65 13.34 27.88
C GLN A 473 -10.08 13.49 27.32
N GLY A 474 -10.84 12.39 27.17
CA GLY A 474 -12.18 12.39 26.62
C GLY A 474 -12.20 12.59 25.10
N PHE A 475 -11.61 11.64 24.35
CA PHE A 475 -11.59 11.75 22.88
C PHE A 475 -13.00 11.86 22.29
N GLY A 476 -13.11 12.67 21.24
CA GLY A 476 -14.42 13.05 20.66
C GLY A 476 -15.03 14.30 21.29
N LYS A 477 -14.54 14.77 22.44
CA LYS A 477 -14.84 16.10 22.97
C LYS A 477 -14.31 17.17 22.03
N PRO A 478 -15.03 18.31 21.81
CA PRO A 478 -14.55 19.34 20.91
C PRO A 478 -13.09 19.78 21.19
N GLY A 479 -12.24 19.66 20.21
CA GLY A 479 -10.81 19.97 20.29
C GLY A 479 -9.93 18.86 20.85
N VAL A 480 -10.48 17.70 21.21
CA VAL A 480 -9.74 16.57 21.78
C VAL A 480 -10.00 15.32 20.95
N ASN A 481 -9.05 14.93 20.08
CA ASN A 481 -9.21 13.77 19.22
C ASN A 481 -7.85 13.35 18.59
N PHE A 482 -7.93 12.51 17.58
CA PHE A 482 -6.78 12.02 16.82
C PHE A 482 -6.72 12.62 15.41
N GLY A 483 -5.51 12.73 14.87
CA GLY A 483 -5.28 13.06 13.47
C GLY A 483 -3.92 12.51 13.01
N ALA A 484 -3.86 11.21 12.68
CA ALA A 484 -2.59 10.48 12.55
C ALA A 484 -1.60 11.06 11.54
N MET A 485 -1.93 11.12 10.25
CA MET A 485 -1.00 11.60 9.21
C MET A 485 -1.37 12.99 8.71
N GLN A 486 -2.60 13.09 8.32
CA GLN A 486 -3.24 14.27 7.78
C GLN A 486 -4.57 14.37 8.50
N PHE A 487 -5.06 15.52 8.75
CA PHE A 487 -6.32 15.70 9.45
C PHE A 487 -7.47 15.57 8.47
N GLY A 488 -8.50 14.80 8.82
CA GLY A 488 -9.64 14.49 7.96
C GLY A 488 -10.44 15.72 7.57
N THR A 489 -10.84 15.79 6.32
CA THR A 489 -11.56 16.91 5.72
C THR A 489 -13.08 16.74 5.77
N PRO A 490 -13.88 17.82 5.67
CA PRO A 490 -15.33 17.75 5.65
C PRO A 490 -15.86 17.50 4.23
N LEU A 491 -15.29 16.55 3.48
CA LEU A 491 -15.75 16.22 2.14
C LEU A 491 -16.93 15.24 2.15
N ASN A 492 -17.81 15.37 1.13
CA ASN A 492 -18.85 14.40 0.89
C ASN A 492 -18.27 13.08 0.34
N HIS A 493 -18.63 11.94 0.95
CA HIS A 493 -18.27 10.61 0.50
C HIS A 493 -19.49 9.78 0.02
N ARG A 494 -20.70 10.36 -0.04
CA ARG A 494 -21.93 9.71 -0.55
C ARG A 494 -21.96 9.61 -2.07
N PHE A 495 -20.86 9.22 -2.68
CA PHE A 495 -20.75 9.05 -4.12
C PHE A 495 -20.17 7.67 -4.39
N PHE A 496 -20.93 6.86 -5.12
CA PHE A 496 -20.50 5.48 -5.36
C PHE A 496 -19.38 5.39 -6.39
N PHE A 497 -18.25 4.92 -5.93
CA PHE A 497 -17.11 4.54 -6.78
C PHE A 497 -16.47 3.27 -6.21
N PRO A 498 -16.40 2.14 -6.95
CA PRO A 498 -15.90 0.87 -6.42
C PRO A 498 -14.39 0.91 -6.26
N GLY A 499 -13.95 1.03 -5.04
CA GLY A 499 -12.54 1.10 -4.70
C GLY A 499 -11.94 2.48 -4.94
N TYR A 500 -10.64 2.58 -4.79
CA TYR A 500 -9.86 3.81 -4.99
C TYR A 500 -8.53 3.50 -5.66
N ALA A 501 -7.90 4.50 -6.26
CA ALA A 501 -6.70 4.29 -7.05
C ALA A 501 -5.43 4.14 -6.24
N GLU A 502 -5.46 4.55 -4.98
CA GLU A 502 -4.29 4.48 -4.11
C GLU A 502 -4.08 3.08 -3.56
N GLY A 503 -2.81 2.65 -3.58
CA GLY A 503 -2.40 1.45 -2.89
C GLY A 503 -2.51 1.63 -1.38
N GLY A 504 -3.30 0.86 -0.71
CA GLY A 504 -3.45 0.97 0.72
C GLY A 504 -4.47 -0.02 1.27
N PHE A 505 -5.25 0.45 2.16
CA PHE A 505 -6.13 -0.32 2.99
C PHE A 505 -7.06 -1.31 2.33
N SER A 506 -7.73 -0.91 1.26
CA SER A 506 -8.68 -1.81 0.60
C SER A 506 -7.99 -3.07 0.09
N GLY A 507 -6.68 -3.00 -0.05
CA GLY A 507 -5.84 -4.11 -0.41
C GLY A 507 -5.71 -5.14 0.69
N ASP A 508 -5.55 -4.70 1.88
CA ASP A 508 -5.19 -5.56 3.01
C ASP A 508 -6.38 -6.31 3.61
N TYR A 509 -7.60 -5.95 3.24
CA TYR A 509 -8.81 -6.61 3.70
C TYR A 509 -9.19 -7.90 2.97
N ASN A 510 -8.53 -8.21 1.89
CA ASN A 510 -9.03 -9.22 0.95
C ASN A 510 -8.42 -10.61 1.09
N PHE A 511 -7.61 -10.87 2.11
CA PHE A 511 -7.05 -12.20 2.21
C PHE A 511 -7.95 -13.26 2.82
N THR A 512 -9.10 -12.90 3.31
CA THR A 512 -10.05 -13.86 3.87
C THR A 512 -10.82 -14.62 2.81
N GLY A 513 -10.56 -14.35 1.52
CA GLY A 513 -11.24 -15.06 0.44
C GLY A 513 -12.74 -14.76 0.36
N SER A 514 -13.17 -13.59 0.83
CA SER A 514 -14.57 -13.20 0.71
C SER A 514 -15.00 -13.14 -0.76
N PRO A 515 -16.01 -13.88 -1.17
CA PRO A 515 -16.52 -13.83 -2.53
C PRO A 515 -17.25 -12.52 -2.83
N VAL A 516 -17.67 -11.80 -1.79
CA VAL A 516 -18.30 -10.48 -1.91
C VAL A 516 -17.25 -9.42 -1.67
N ASN A 517 -16.79 -8.84 -2.73
CA ASN A 517 -15.71 -7.93 -2.68
C ASN A 517 -16.20 -6.49 -2.72
N LEU A 518 -16.48 -5.95 -1.57
CA LEU A 518 -16.91 -4.56 -1.40
C LEU A 518 -15.78 -3.55 -1.72
N TYR A 519 -14.53 -4.01 -1.69
CA TYR A 519 -13.34 -3.17 -1.82
C TYR A 519 -12.57 -3.39 -3.11
N GLN A 520 -12.92 -4.40 -3.90
CA GLN A 520 -12.24 -4.68 -5.16
C GLN A 520 -12.65 -3.69 -6.24
N ARG A 521 -11.66 -3.26 -6.92
CA ARG A 521 -11.76 -2.30 -8.03
C ARG A 521 -12.26 -2.99 -9.29
N MET A 522 -11.75 -4.19 -9.52
CA MET A 522 -12.16 -5.06 -10.61
C MET A 522 -12.82 -6.31 -10.02
N PRO A 523 -14.01 -6.71 -10.45
CA PRO A 523 -14.68 -7.88 -9.88
C PRO A 523 -13.82 -9.14 -9.92
N SER A 524 -13.78 -9.88 -8.80
CA SER A 524 -13.21 -11.23 -8.78
C SER A 524 -13.94 -12.13 -9.75
N THR A 525 -13.28 -13.21 -10.17
CA THR A 525 -13.99 -14.27 -10.92
C THR A 525 -15.10 -14.89 -10.03
N PRO A 526 -16.20 -15.35 -10.62
CA PRO A 526 -17.29 -15.99 -9.87
C PRO A 526 -16.86 -17.25 -9.12
N SER A 527 -15.80 -17.92 -9.58
CA SER A 527 -15.26 -19.10 -8.92
C SER A 527 -14.26 -18.69 -7.84
N VAL A 528 -14.63 -18.90 -6.60
CA VAL A 528 -13.68 -18.83 -5.49
C VAL A 528 -12.67 -19.96 -5.64
N SER A 529 -11.38 -19.63 -5.59
CA SER A 529 -10.33 -20.62 -5.57
C SER A 529 -10.51 -21.57 -4.38
N SER A 530 -10.39 -22.87 -4.60
CA SER A 530 -10.35 -23.88 -3.54
C SER A 530 -9.05 -23.85 -2.74
N ILE A 531 -8.06 -23.07 -3.18
CA ILE A 531 -6.80 -22.92 -2.48
C ILE A 531 -6.97 -21.87 -1.36
N THR A 532 -6.94 -22.34 -0.13
CA THR A 532 -7.06 -21.54 1.08
C THR A 532 -5.72 -21.29 1.78
N GLN A 533 -4.64 -21.82 1.24
CA GLN A 533 -3.31 -21.70 1.80
C GLN A 533 -2.77 -20.27 1.71
N PHE A 534 -2.21 -19.79 2.81
CA PHE A 534 -1.43 -18.55 2.90
C PHE A 534 0.03 -18.85 3.20
N VAL A 535 0.93 -18.08 2.57
CA VAL A 535 2.34 -17.99 2.98
C VAL A 535 2.50 -16.74 3.83
N PRO A 536 2.93 -16.87 5.09
CA PRO A 536 3.09 -15.70 5.96
C PRO A 536 4.18 -14.77 5.42
N ARG A 537 3.88 -13.50 5.20
CA ARG A 537 4.78 -12.52 4.57
C ARG A 537 6.13 -12.40 5.28
N LEU A 538 6.12 -12.32 6.60
CA LEU A 538 7.35 -12.23 7.41
C LEU A 538 8.11 -13.55 7.52
N ARG A 539 7.52 -14.65 7.04
CA ARG A 539 8.05 -16.02 7.12
C ARG A 539 8.26 -16.65 5.75
N ILE A 540 8.30 -15.86 4.69
CA ILE A 540 8.64 -16.36 3.35
C ILE A 540 10.00 -17.09 3.34
N PRO A 541 11.07 -16.57 3.98
CA PRO A 541 12.33 -17.29 4.05
C PRO A 541 12.21 -18.66 4.73
N GLU A 542 11.49 -18.77 5.85
CA GLU A 542 11.25 -20.04 6.52
C GLU A 542 10.44 -21.00 5.64
N ALA A 543 9.37 -20.49 5.03
CA ALA A 543 8.53 -21.28 4.14
C ALA A 543 9.31 -21.88 2.97
N PHE A 544 10.29 -21.17 2.43
CA PHE A 544 11.11 -21.61 1.30
C PHE A 544 12.30 -22.50 1.75
N LEU A 545 13.01 -22.09 2.79
CA LEU A 545 14.22 -22.80 3.27
C LEU A 545 13.88 -24.07 4.05
N GLU A 546 12.86 -23.98 4.91
CA GLU A 546 12.51 -25.02 5.88
C GLU A 546 11.27 -25.83 5.45
N GLY A 547 10.50 -25.28 4.50
CA GLY A 547 9.26 -25.90 4.01
C GLY A 547 8.09 -25.80 4.98
N HIS A 548 8.24 -25.10 6.09
CA HIS A 548 7.16 -24.85 7.06
C HIS A 548 7.29 -23.48 7.70
N ALA A 549 6.17 -22.93 8.15
CA ALA A 549 6.12 -21.67 8.90
C ALA A 549 4.83 -21.58 9.71
N MET A 550 4.81 -20.71 10.72
CA MET A 550 3.61 -20.36 11.47
C MET A 550 3.30 -18.90 11.24
N GLY A 551 2.06 -18.60 10.85
CA GLY A 551 1.52 -17.28 10.69
C GLY A 551 0.32 -17.00 11.58
N TYR A 552 -0.03 -15.73 11.68
CA TYR A 552 -1.26 -15.25 12.32
C TYR A 552 -1.93 -14.31 11.31
N PRO A 553 -2.97 -14.75 10.58
CA PRO A 553 -3.58 -13.96 9.53
C PRO A 553 -4.25 -12.71 10.12
N MET A 554 -4.12 -11.61 9.41
CA MET A 554 -4.86 -10.40 9.73
C MET A 554 -6.36 -10.64 9.47
N ASN A 555 -7.19 -10.40 10.47
CA ASN A 555 -8.64 -10.44 10.34
C ASN A 555 -9.23 -9.08 10.75
N PRO A 556 -9.69 -8.27 9.80
CA PRO A 556 -10.21 -6.94 10.11
C PRO A 556 -11.58 -6.96 10.79
N TYR A 557 -12.25 -8.10 10.82
CA TYR A 557 -13.63 -8.23 11.32
C TYR A 557 -13.75 -8.85 12.71
N SER A 558 -12.63 -9.34 13.26
CA SER A 558 -12.65 -10.04 14.56
C SER A 558 -11.37 -9.79 15.34
N LEU A 559 -11.51 -9.32 16.59
CA LEU A 559 -10.39 -9.24 17.54
C LEU A 559 -9.81 -10.64 17.82
N GLU A 560 -10.66 -11.64 17.88
CA GLU A 560 -10.31 -13.04 18.12
C GLU A 560 -9.47 -13.62 16.98
N GLY A 561 -9.69 -13.18 15.75
CA GLY A 561 -8.96 -13.63 14.58
C GLY A 561 -7.44 -13.46 14.69
N GLN A 562 -6.98 -12.52 15.54
CA GLN A 562 -5.54 -12.32 15.79
C GLN A 562 -4.87 -13.52 16.47
N PHE A 563 -5.62 -14.35 17.18
CA PHE A 563 -5.08 -15.46 17.99
C PHE A 563 -5.10 -16.80 17.27
N PHE A 564 -5.73 -16.89 16.09
CA PHE A 564 -5.80 -18.15 15.34
C PHE A 564 -4.52 -18.38 14.55
N PRO A 565 -3.75 -19.44 14.88
CA PRO A 565 -2.56 -19.76 14.12
C PRO A 565 -2.91 -20.30 12.73
N ALA A 566 -2.15 -19.91 11.72
CA ALA A 566 -2.24 -20.43 10.37
C ALA A 566 -0.92 -21.13 10.02
N PRO A 567 -0.87 -22.46 10.10
CA PRO A 567 0.32 -23.21 9.73
C PRO A 567 0.52 -23.19 8.21
N TYR A 568 1.77 -23.11 7.79
CA TYR A 568 2.19 -23.34 6.42
C TYR A 568 3.10 -24.57 6.36
N PRO A 569 2.88 -25.55 5.46
CA PRO A 569 1.70 -25.70 4.60
C PRO A 569 0.41 -25.86 5.39
N SER A 570 -0.69 -25.31 4.85
CA SER A 570 -2.01 -25.55 5.44
C SER A 570 -2.44 -27.01 5.28
N PRO A 571 -3.23 -27.60 6.18
CA PRO A 571 -3.69 -28.96 6.03
C PRO A 571 -4.32 -29.24 4.66
N GLY A 572 -3.87 -30.31 4.02
CA GLY A 572 -4.33 -30.69 2.67
C GLY A 572 -3.69 -29.94 1.51
N HIS A 573 -2.73 -29.08 1.77
CA HIS A 573 -1.99 -28.34 0.76
C HIS A 573 -0.50 -28.73 0.74
N SER A 574 0.11 -28.56 -0.43
CA SER A 574 1.55 -28.79 -0.65
C SER A 574 2.38 -27.58 -0.26
N GLN A 575 3.66 -27.81 -0.02
CA GLN A 575 4.67 -26.76 -0.02
C GLN A 575 4.71 -26.04 -1.37
N VAL A 576 5.01 -24.75 -1.34
CA VAL A 576 5.26 -23.95 -2.54
C VAL A 576 6.46 -24.49 -3.30
N LYS A 577 6.33 -24.57 -4.62
CA LYS A 577 7.38 -24.99 -5.57
C LYS A 577 7.59 -23.99 -6.70
N LEU A 578 6.60 -23.15 -6.96
CA LEU A 578 6.68 -22.06 -7.93
C LEU A 578 6.35 -20.74 -7.24
N TYR A 579 7.21 -19.76 -7.43
CA TYR A 579 7.04 -18.42 -6.92
C TYR A 579 6.83 -17.41 -8.04
N TYR A 580 5.63 -16.87 -8.13
CA TYR A 580 5.28 -15.75 -9.01
C TYR A 580 5.38 -14.44 -8.23
N LYS A 581 6.44 -13.67 -8.50
CA LYS A 581 6.66 -12.37 -7.88
C LYS A 581 6.20 -11.26 -8.80
N TYR A 582 5.32 -10.41 -8.29
CA TYR A 582 4.76 -9.27 -9.01
C TYR A 582 5.21 -7.97 -8.37
N GLY A 583 5.83 -7.09 -9.15
CA GLY A 583 6.23 -5.74 -8.75
C GLY A 583 7.00 -5.67 -7.43
N GLY A 584 7.57 -4.53 -7.11
CA GLY A 584 8.21 -4.18 -5.84
C GLY A 584 9.24 -5.16 -5.27
N ALA A 585 9.91 -4.75 -4.23
CA ALA A 585 10.92 -5.58 -3.59
C ALA A 585 10.52 -5.93 -2.14
N TYR A 586 9.99 -7.13 -1.89
CA TYR A 586 9.81 -7.61 -0.51
C TYR A 586 11.13 -7.69 0.23
N MET A 587 12.16 -8.18 -0.44
CA MET A 587 13.52 -8.20 0.08
C MET A 587 13.95 -6.85 0.68
N SER A 588 13.56 -5.74 0.06
CA SER A 588 13.92 -4.39 0.53
C SER A 588 13.02 -3.87 1.66
N THR A 589 11.81 -4.40 1.78
CA THR A 589 10.80 -3.93 2.74
C THR A 589 10.59 -4.88 3.93
N GLN A 590 11.21 -6.05 3.92
CA GLN A 590 11.08 -7.03 4.98
C GLN A 590 12.39 -7.21 5.76
N PRO A 591 12.31 -7.56 7.05
CA PRO A 591 13.49 -7.73 7.89
C PRO A 591 14.36 -8.94 7.47
N GLU A 592 15.65 -8.91 7.86
CA GLU A 592 16.63 -9.94 7.55
C GLU A 592 16.73 -10.26 6.05
N SER A 593 16.84 -9.21 5.21
CA SER A 593 16.81 -9.30 3.75
C SER A 593 17.80 -10.32 3.16
N ASN A 594 18.92 -10.59 3.83
CA ASN A 594 19.87 -11.63 3.39
C ASN A 594 19.26 -13.04 3.38
N ARG A 595 18.32 -13.34 4.28
CA ARG A 595 17.62 -14.63 4.28
C ARG A 595 16.71 -14.80 3.06
N TYR A 596 16.17 -13.70 2.53
CA TYR A 596 15.42 -13.73 1.27
C TYR A 596 16.31 -14.10 0.08
N ALA A 597 17.54 -13.57 0.02
CA ALA A 597 18.49 -13.96 -1.03
C ALA A 597 18.80 -15.47 -0.99
N LEU A 598 19.04 -16.02 0.20
CA LEU A 598 19.27 -17.46 0.39
C LEU A 598 18.01 -18.28 0.06
N ALA A 599 16.83 -17.77 0.43
CA ALA A 599 15.56 -18.42 0.14
C ALA A 599 15.26 -18.52 -1.37
N TYR A 600 15.66 -17.54 -2.16
CA TYR A 600 15.59 -17.63 -3.62
C TYR A 600 16.50 -18.71 -4.20
N GLN A 601 17.64 -18.97 -3.58
CA GLN A 601 18.67 -19.89 -4.05
C GLN A 601 18.43 -21.35 -3.65
N THR A 602 17.37 -21.65 -2.89
CA THR A 602 17.05 -23.03 -2.48
C THR A 602 16.46 -23.86 -3.62
N ASP A 603 16.77 -25.15 -3.65
CA ASP A 603 16.15 -26.11 -4.56
C ASP A 603 14.69 -26.42 -4.22
N ASN A 604 14.23 -26.03 -3.03
CA ASN A 604 12.81 -26.18 -2.65
C ASN A 604 11.88 -25.37 -3.57
N ILE A 605 12.37 -24.27 -4.14
CA ILE A 605 11.63 -23.45 -5.11
C ILE A 605 12.16 -23.74 -6.52
N GLU A 606 11.42 -24.53 -7.25
CA GLU A 606 11.82 -25.02 -8.57
C GLU A 606 11.80 -23.96 -9.67
N PHE A 607 10.89 -22.97 -9.56
CA PHE A 607 10.73 -21.93 -10.56
C PHE A 607 10.36 -20.58 -9.96
N VAL A 608 11.05 -19.53 -10.40
CA VAL A 608 10.78 -18.13 -10.02
C VAL A 608 10.52 -17.30 -11.27
N VAL A 609 9.36 -16.69 -11.36
CA VAL A 609 9.05 -15.67 -12.37
C VAL A 609 8.86 -14.31 -11.70
N ASN A 610 9.43 -13.27 -12.29
CA ASN A 610 9.27 -11.90 -11.81
C ASN A 610 8.66 -11.02 -12.92
N GLN A 611 7.52 -10.41 -12.62
CA GLN A 611 6.80 -9.48 -13.47
C GLN A 611 6.98 -8.07 -12.90
N SER A 612 7.83 -7.26 -13.52
CA SER A 612 8.22 -5.95 -12.99
C SER A 612 8.42 -4.90 -14.07
N ILE A 613 8.36 -3.64 -13.65
CA ILE A 613 8.61 -2.46 -14.48
C ILE A 613 10.11 -2.14 -14.54
N TRP A 614 10.80 -2.25 -13.41
CA TRP A 614 12.21 -1.88 -13.25
C TRP A 614 13.03 -3.03 -12.70
N ASN A 615 14.33 -2.98 -12.99
CA ASN A 615 15.30 -3.92 -12.44
C ASN A 615 15.62 -3.58 -10.97
N GLU A 616 14.76 -4.04 -10.07
CA GLU A 616 14.91 -3.89 -8.63
C GLU A 616 15.55 -5.13 -7.98
N GLY A 617 15.86 -5.05 -6.69
CA GLY A 617 16.65 -6.05 -5.98
C GLY A 617 16.25 -7.50 -6.19
N GLU A 618 14.95 -7.82 -6.18
CA GLU A 618 14.47 -9.22 -6.33
C GLU A 618 14.43 -9.71 -7.78
N VAL A 619 14.39 -8.82 -8.76
CA VAL A 619 14.35 -9.20 -10.19
C VAL A 619 15.54 -10.06 -10.57
N ARG A 620 16.69 -9.79 -9.99
CA ARG A 620 17.93 -10.55 -10.24
C ARG A 620 17.89 -12.03 -9.80
N PHE A 621 16.87 -12.44 -9.05
CA PHE A 621 16.69 -13.83 -8.60
C PHE A 621 15.69 -14.62 -9.45
N ALA A 622 15.09 -14.02 -10.46
CA ALA A 622 14.12 -14.68 -11.31
C ALA A 622 14.79 -15.66 -12.30
N ASP A 623 14.05 -16.72 -12.68
CA ASP A 623 14.42 -17.56 -13.83
C ASP A 623 13.89 -16.94 -15.13
N ILE A 624 12.69 -16.33 -15.07
CA ILE A 624 12.05 -15.56 -16.16
C ILE A 624 11.65 -14.19 -15.66
N ILE A 625 11.96 -13.16 -16.43
CA ILE A 625 11.56 -11.76 -16.20
C ILE A 625 10.56 -11.35 -17.28
N LEU A 626 9.39 -10.83 -16.84
CA LEU A 626 8.35 -10.31 -17.70
C LEU A 626 8.25 -8.78 -17.57
N PRO A 627 8.54 -8.00 -18.64
CA PRO A 627 8.57 -6.55 -18.59
C PRO A 627 7.16 -5.96 -18.60
N VAL A 628 6.89 -5.01 -17.70
CA VAL A 628 5.57 -4.41 -17.50
C VAL A 628 5.54 -2.94 -17.89
N CYS A 629 4.39 -2.50 -18.38
CA CYS A 629 4.05 -1.10 -18.63
C CYS A 629 3.99 -0.29 -17.34
N THR A 630 4.39 0.97 -17.39
CA THR A 630 4.02 1.95 -16.39
C THR A 630 2.54 2.35 -16.55
N ASN A 631 2.02 3.06 -15.55
CA ASN A 631 0.68 3.65 -15.61
C ASN A 631 0.49 4.71 -16.71
N PHE A 632 1.53 5.17 -17.38
CA PHE A 632 1.47 6.09 -18.54
C PHE A 632 1.26 5.35 -19.87
N GLU A 633 1.46 4.04 -19.88
CA GLU A 633 1.50 3.18 -21.07
C GLU A 633 0.25 2.29 -21.20
N ARG A 634 -0.72 2.40 -20.29
CA ARG A 634 -1.94 1.59 -20.22
C ARG A 634 -3.16 2.38 -19.78
N TRP A 635 -4.35 1.83 -19.97
CA TRP A 635 -5.62 2.42 -19.51
C TRP A 635 -5.97 1.96 -18.10
N ASP A 636 -6.55 2.88 -17.33
CA ASP A 636 -7.16 2.58 -16.05
C ASP A 636 -8.13 3.71 -15.63
N ILE A 637 -8.77 3.57 -14.47
CA ILE A 637 -9.66 4.57 -13.86
C ILE A 637 -9.39 4.58 -12.36
N GLY A 638 -9.50 5.73 -11.73
CA GLY A 638 -9.23 5.83 -10.30
C GLY A 638 -9.98 6.95 -9.60
N GLU A 639 -9.96 6.86 -8.28
CA GLU A 639 -10.40 7.89 -7.36
C GLU A 639 -9.21 8.32 -6.51
N PHE A 640 -9.09 9.61 -6.28
CA PHE A 640 -8.19 10.17 -5.29
C PHE A 640 -9.02 10.78 -4.16
N ALA A 641 -9.13 10.03 -3.08
CA ALA A 641 -9.77 10.44 -1.84
C ALA A 641 -8.90 10.11 -0.63
N HIS A 642 -7.68 9.66 -0.88
CA HIS A 642 -6.73 9.13 0.09
C HIS A 642 -7.37 8.12 1.03
N SER A 643 -7.46 6.88 0.57
CA SER A 643 -8.03 5.74 1.31
C SER A 643 -9.53 5.86 1.67
N GLY A 644 -10.24 6.79 1.05
CA GLY A 644 -11.68 6.87 1.22
C GLY A 644 -12.41 6.06 0.16
N GLY A 645 -12.69 4.82 0.34
CA GLY A 645 -13.66 4.10 -0.49
C GLY A 645 -15.10 4.44 -0.06
N ILE A 646 -16.08 3.82 -0.73
CA ILE A 646 -17.52 4.03 -0.48
C ILE A 646 -17.91 3.84 0.98
N ILE A 647 -17.20 2.98 1.69
CA ILE A 647 -17.62 2.46 2.99
C ILE A 647 -16.82 3.11 4.10
N ASP A 648 -15.74 3.79 3.77
CA ASP A 648 -14.79 4.22 4.76
C ASP A 648 -14.70 5.74 4.86
N LYS A 649 -15.35 6.26 5.88
CA LYS A 649 -15.33 7.68 6.25
C LYS A 649 -14.01 8.11 6.88
N THR A 650 -13.18 7.16 7.30
CA THR A 650 -12.12 7.43 8.28
C THR A 650 -10.93 8.16 7.70
N PHE A 651 -10.69 8.08 6.40
CA PHE A 651 -9.49 8.62 5.76
C PHE A 651 -9.74 9.63 4.65
N LEU A 652 -10.83 10.37 4.69
CA LEU A 652 -11.02 11.50 3.78
C LEU A 652 -10.01 12.62 4.09
N GLN A 653 -8.81 12.47 3.58
CA GLN A 653 -7.67 13.35 3.85
C GLN A 653 -7.30 14.23 2.65
N CYS A 654 -7.97 14.08 1.51
CA CYS A 654 -7.79 14.94 0.34
C CYS A 654 -8.51 16.29 0.50
N ASN A 655 -8.00 17.30 -0.17
CA ASN A 655 -8.64 18.61 -0.25
C ASN A 655 -9.73 18.66 -1.34
N HIS A 656 -9.63 17.78 -2.32
CA HIS A 656 -10.57 17.63 -3.43
C HIS A 656 -10.77 16.14 -3.71
N ARG A 657 -11.99 15.66 -3.56
CA ARG A 657 -12.32 14.29 -3.96
C ARG A 657 -12.38 14.21 -5.48
N THR A 658 -11.41 13.51 -6.07
CA THR A 658 -11.14 13.56 -7.51
C THR A 658 -11.27 12.19 -8.14
N PHE A 659 -12.08 12.07 -9.17
CA PHE A 659 -12.15 10.90 -10.04
C PHE A 659 -11.39 11.20 -11.32
N PHE A 660 -10.63 10.25 -11.84
CA PHE A 660 -9.83 10.48 -13.03
C PHE A 660 -9.72 9.23 -13.90
N VAL A 661 -9.64 9.44 -15.21
CA VAL A 661 -9.22 8.39 -16.13
C VAL A 661 -7.71 8.39 -16.24
N GLN A 662 -7.13 7.24 -16.13
CA GLN A 662 -5.72 7.03 -16.43
C GLN A 662 -5.59 6.71 -17.90
N HIS A 663 -5.18 7.72 -18.68
CA HIS A 663 -5.00 7.56 -20.11
C HIS A 663 -3.75 6.74 -20.44
N LYS A 664 -3.83 5.95 -21.49
CA LYS A 664 -2.64 5.46 -22.17
C LYS A 664 -2.00 6.67 -22.87
N CYS A 665 -1.10 7.36 -22.18
CA CYS A 665 -0.49 8.61 -22.64
C CYS A 665 0.52 8.41 -23.77
N ILE A 666 1.24 7.29 -23.73
CA ILE A 666 2.27 6.90 -24.70
C ILE A 666 2.13 5.41 -25.04
N GLU A 667 2.74 4.98 -26.14
CA GLU A 667 2.86 3.57 -26.45
C GLU A 667 3.85 2.89 -25.49
N PRO A 668 3.66 1.59 -25.20
CA PRO A 668 4.56 0.82 -24.37
C PRO A 668 6.01 0.89 -24.86
N LEU A 669 6.94 1.12 -23.94
CA LEU A 669 8.37 1.14 -24.25
C LEU A 669 8.90 -0.28 -24.46
N GLY A 670 9.71 -0.45 -25.50
CA GLY A 670 10.25 -1.76 -25.86
C GLY A 670 9.14 -2.74 -26.22
N GLU A 671 9.14 -3.89 -25.59
CA GLU A 671 8.11 -4.92 -25.72
C GLU A 671 7.27 -5.08 -24.42
N SER A 672 7.29 -4.07 -23.52
CA SER A 672 6.53 -4.16 -22.27
C SER A 672 5.03 -4.31 -22.55
N ARG A 673 4.35 -5.06 -21.68
CA ARG A 673 2.90 -5.28 -21.71
C ARG A 673 2.27 -4.85 -20.40
N SER A 674 0.98 -4.53 -20.42
CA SER A 674 0.26 -4.31 -19.17
C SER A 674 0.12 -5.61 -18.36
N ASP A 675 -0.04 -5.48 -17.07
CA ASP A 675 -0.27 -6.62 -16.18
C ASP A 675 -1.47 -7.45 -16.61
N PHE A 676 -2.57 -6.77 -16.91
CA PHE A 676 -3.79 -7.41 -17.37
C PHE A 676 -3.56 -8.22 -18.67
N GLN A 677 -2.79 -7.68 -19.61
CA GLN A 677 -2.46 -8.38 -20.86
C GLN A 677 -1.59 -9.61 -20.60
N ILE A 678 -0.57 -9.51 -19.75
CA ILE A 678 0.31 -10.63 -19.40
C ILE A 678 -0.50 -11.76 -18.75
N TYR A 679 -1.34 -11.44 -17.79
CA TYR A 679 -2.20 -12.43 -17.15
C TYR A 679 -3.20 -13.07 -18.11
N THR A 680 -3.78 -12.26 -19.02
CA THR A 680 -4.66 -12.77 -20.08
C THR A 680 -3.90 -13.75 -20.98
N ASP A 681 -2.69 -13.42 -21.42
CA ASP A 681 -1.88 -14.26 -22.31
C ASP A 681 -1.49 -15.60 -21.66
N ILE A 682 -1.14 -15.60 -20.37
CA ILE A 682 -0.88 -16.80 -19.59
C ILE A 682 -2.16 -17.65 -19.46
N CYS A 683 -3.27 -17.02 -19.08
CA CYS A 683 -4.56 -17.70 -18.93
C CYS A 683 -5.06 -18.32 -20.25
N CYS A 684 -4.85 -17.63 -21.38
CA CYS A 684 -5.17 -18.18 -22.71
C CYS A 684 -4.36 -19.43 -23.03
N ARG A 685 -3.06 -19.48 -22.72
CA ARG A 685 -2.23 -20.67 -22.91
C ARG A 685 -2.65 -21.85 -22.04
N LEU A 686 -3.23 -21.57 -20.88
CA LEU A 686 -3.76 -22.56 -19.94
C LEU A 686 -5.23 -22.91 -20.19
N GLY A 687 -5.86 -22.38 -21.27
CA GLY A 687 -7.25 -22.67 -21.65
C GLY A 687 -8.31 -21.97 -20.78
N VAL A 688 -7.91 -20.98 -19.97
CA VAL A 688 -8.81 -20.24 -19.06
C VAL A 688 -8.84 -18.72 -19.32
N GLY A 689 -8.50 -18.30 -20.54
CA GLY A 689 -8.45 -16.87 -20.91
C GLY A 689 -9.79 -16.17 -20.82
N VAL A 690 -10.86 -16.79 -21.28
CA VAL A 690 -12.22 -16.23 -21.22
C VAL A 690 -12.73 -16.09 -19.79
N PRO A 691 -12.64 -17.11 -18.92
CA PRO A 691 -12.93 -16.94 -17.49
C PRO A 691 -12.15 -15.79 -16.82
N TYR A 692 -10.90 -15.57 -17.21
CA TYR A 692 -10.12 -14.49 -16.66
C TYR A 692 -10.54 -13.11 -17.17
N SER A 693 -10.53 -12.89 -18.48
CA SER A 693 -10.73 -11.56 -19.10
C SER A 693 -12.20 -11.18 -19.31
N GLU A 694 -13.10 -12.17 -19.31
CA GLU A 694 -14.49 -12.04 -19.80
C GLU A 694 -14.56 -11.49 -21.24
N GLY A 695 -13.47 -11.68 -22.01
CA GLY A 695 -13.31 -11.12 -23.35
C GLY A 695 -13.09 -9.61 -23.40
N ASN A 696 -12.95 -8.93 -22.27
CA ASN A 696 -12.72 -7.50 -22.19
C ASN A 696 -11.25 -7.14 -22.34
N THR A 697 -11.00 -5.98 -22.93
CA THR A 697 -9.70 -5.28 -22.84
C THR A 697 -9.66 -4.38 -21.60
N GLU A 698 -8.51 -3.79 -21.31
CA GLU A 698 -8.40 -2.79 -20.22
C GLU A 698 -9.35 -1.61 -20.44
N PHE A 699 -9.47 -1.12 -21.67
CA PHE A 699 -10.35 -0.01 -21.97
C PHE A 699 -11.84 -0.37 -21.77
N ASP A 700 -12.23 -1.60 -22.13
CA ASP A 700 -13.58 -2.11 -21.87
C ASP A 700 -13.87 -2.19 -20.37
N TRP A 701 -12.88 -2.65 -19.58
CA TRP A 701 -12.97 -2.66 -18.12
C TRP A 701 -13.10 -1.26 -17.53
N VAL A 702 -12.32 -0.28 -18.03
CA VAL A 702 -12.43 1.13 -17.59
C VAL A 702 -13.81 1.68 -17.87
N LYS A 703 -14.36 1.41 -19.06
CA LYS A 703 -15.73 1.83 -19.42
C LYS A 703 -16.78 1.18 -18.53
N ARG A 704 -16.66 -0.14 -18.31
CA ARG A 704 -17.56 -0.90 -17.43
C ARG A 704 -17.53 -0.40 -15.99
N MET A 705 -16.35 -0.08 -15.47
CA MET A 705 -16.21 0.52 -14.14
C MET A 705 -16.83 1.91 -14.08
N PHE A 706 -16.59 2.76 -15.08
CA PHE A 706 -17.24 4.07 -15.18
C PHE A 706 -18.76 3.92 -15.10
N ASP A 707 -19.33 3.02 -15.89
CA ASP A 707 -20.79 2.79 -15.94
C ASP A 707 -21.37 2.25 -14.63
N ALA A 708 -20.57 1.54 -13.86
CA ALA A 708 -20.97 0.97 -12.56
C ALA A 708 -20.90 1.98 -11.40
N THR A 709 -20.41 3.18 -11.63
CA THR A 709 -20.27 4.25 -10.62
C THR A 709 -21.39 5.26 -10.68
N ASP A 710 -21.34 6.27 -9.81
CA ASP A 710 -22.20 7.44 -9.92
C ASP A 710 -21.72 8.47 -10.96
N LEU A 711 -20.55 8.27 -11.57
CA LEU A 711 -20.00 9.19 -12.57
C LEU A 711 -20.95 9.47 -13.76
N PRO A 712 -21.65 8.46 -14.35
CA PRO A 712 -22.59 8.74 -15.45
C PRO A 712 -23.72 9.71 -15.09
N LYS A 713 -24.04 9.88 -13.79
CA LYS A 713 -25.06 10.81 -13.31
C LYS A 713 -24.61 12.29 -13.38
N VAL A 714 -23.27 12.51 -13.39
CA VAL A 714 -22.69 13.85 -13.26
C VAL A 714 -21.80 14.27 -14.43
N ILE A 715 -21.24 13.30 -15.18
CA ILE A 715 -20.38 13.58 -16.32
C ILE A 715 -20.59 12.51 -17.41
N SER A 716 -20.69 12.94 -18.68
CA SER A 716 -20.73 11.98 -19.78
C SER A 716 -19.37 11.30 -19.99
N TRP A 717 -19.36 10.05 -20.43
CA TRP A 717 -18.15 9.30 -20.75
C TRP A 717 -17.19 10.08 -21.67
N ARG A 718 -17.72 10.68 -22.73
CA ARG A 718 -16.91 11.47 -23.67
C ARG A 718 -16.25 12.69 -23.00
N LYS A 719 -17.02 13.42 -22.17
CA LYS A 719 -16.47 14.57 -21.42
C LYS A 719 -15.42 14.10 -20.41
N PHE A 720 -15.66 12.98 -19.73
CA PHE A 720 -14.70 12.40 -18.77
C PHE A 720 -13.39 12.00 -19.46
N LEU A 721 -13.45 11.32 -20.62
CA LEU A 721 -12.26 10.97 -21.41
C LEU A 721 -11.51 12.22 -21.95
N THR A 722 -12.22 13.28 -22.29
CA THR A 722 -11.57 14.48 -22.85
C THR A 722 -10.96 15.35 -21.77
N LYS A 723 -11.70 15.64 -20.68
CA LYS A 723 -11.23 16.44 -19.55
C LYS A 723 -10.21 15.66 -18.70
N GLY A 724 -10.43 14.36 -18.55
CA GLY A 724 -9.57 13.43 -17.83
C GLY A 724 -9.93 13.26 -16.35
N TYR A 725 -10.72 14.14 -15.77
CA TYR A 725 -11.06 14.10 -14.34
C TYR A 725 -12.44 14.72 -14.04
N TYR A 726 -12.94 14.42 -12.86
CA TYR A 726 -14.13 15.03 -12.27
C TYR A 726 -13.86 15.30 -10.78
N ILE A 727 -14.18 16.50 -10.31
CA ILE A 727 -14.10 16.90 -8.90
C ILE A 727 -15.50 16.83 -8.30
N LEU A 728 -15.67 16.06 -7.23
CA LEU A 728 -16.92 16.01 -6.50
C LEU A 728 -17.12 17.31 -5.72
N PRO A 729 -18.26 18.00 -5.90
CA PRO A 729 -18.56 19.21 -5.13
C PRO A 729 -18.60 18.89 -3.62
N PRO A 730 -18.00 19.73 -2.76
CA PRO A 730 -18.14 19.57 -1.31
C PRO A 730 -19.58 19.87 -0.84
N ILE A 731 -20.00 19.25 0.26
CA ILE A 731 -21.28 19.59 0.92
C ILE A 731 -21.07 20.86 1.75
N TYR A 732 -21.93 21.84 1.55
CA TYR A 732 -21.90 23.11 2.30
C TYR A 732 -22.89 23.12 3.49
N ASP A 733 -23.96 22.36 3.43
CA ASP A 733 -24.95 22.30 4.52
C ASP A 733 -24.39 21.45 5.69
N GLU A 734 -24.24 22.05 6.86
CA GLU A 734 -23.71 21.40 8.06
C GLU A 734 -24.52 20.17 8.49
N LYS A 735 -25.83 20.17 8.26
CA LYS A 735 -26.70 19.02 8.60
C LYS A 735 -26.45 17.78 7.72
N ASP A 736 -25.88 17.99 6.52
CA ASP A 736 -25.56 16.92 5.58
C ASP A 736 -24.08 16.49 5.66
N ARG A 737 -23.28 17.16 6.49
CA ARG A 737 -21.89 16.81 6.75
C ARG A 737 -21.79 15.65 7.75
N ASP A 738 -20.73 14.87 7.61
CA ASP A 738 -20.40 13.90 8.64
C ASP A 738 -19.99 14.59 9.94
N PRO A 739 -20.44 14.07 11.07
CA PRO A 739 -20.00 14.56 12.37
C PRO A 739 -18.49 14.31 12.54
N VAL A 740 -17.88 15.05 13.48
CA VAL A 740 -16.47 14.84 13.85
C VAL A 740 -16.28 13.43 14.44
N ALA A 741 -15.20 12.78 14.07
CA ALA A 741 -14.85 11.45 14.55
C ALA A 741 -14.95 11.35 16.08
N TYR A 742 -15.57 10.28 16.56
CA TYR A 742 -15.82 9.99 17.99
C TYR A 742 -16.68 10.97 18.78
N ASN A 743 -17.14 12.09 18.22
CA ASN A 743 -18.02 13.02 18.94
C ASN A 743 -19.33 12.33 19.35
N TRP A 744 -19.88 11.47 18.49
CA TRP A 744 -21.04 10.64 18.78
C TRP A 744 -20.83 9.76 20.02
N PHE A 745 -19.61 9.22 20.19
CA PHE A 745 -19.29 8.35 21.32
C PHE A 745 -19.13 9.15 22.61
N TYR A 746 -18.40 10.28 22.57
CA TYR A 746 -18.29 11.19 23.73
C TYR A 746 -19.65 11.61 24.25
N GLU A 747 -20.54 12.05 23.37
CA GLU A 747 -21.88 12.52 23.71
C GLU A 747 -22.91 11.40 24.00
N GLY A 748 -22.58 10.14 23.71
CA GLY A 748 -23.47 9.00 23.87
C GLY A 748 -24.55 8.88 22.79
N ARG A 749 -24.35 9.49 21.63
CA ARG A 749 -25.23 9.41 20.46
C ARG A 749 -24.98 8.14 19.64
N LEU A 750 -25.22 6.97 20.24
CA LEU A 750 -24.84 5.66 19.67
C LEU A 750 -25.46 5.38 18.29
N LYS A 751 -26.65 5.94 18.00
CA LYS A 751 -27.30 5.84 16.68
C LYS A 751 -26.49 6.51 15.55
N ASP A 752 -25.59 7.44 15.89
CA ASP A 752 -24.74 8.15 14.96
C ASP A 752 -23.38 7.44 14.76
N ALA A 753 -23.19 6.26 15.37
CA ALA A 753 -22.00 5.45 15.17
C ALA A 753 -21.82 5.12 13.67
N PRO A 754 -20.58 5.26 13.11
CA PRO A 754 -20.34 4.93 11.71
C PRO A 754 -20.59 3.44 11.45
N GLU A 755 -21.23 3.14 10.33
CA GLU A 755 -21.39 1.78 9.85
C GLU A 755 -20.13 1.35 9.10
N LEU A 756 -19.48 0.32 9.57
CA LEU A 756 -18.31 -0.28 8.92
C LEU A 756 -18.71 -1.23 7.79
N THR A 757 -19.81 -1.92 7.97
CA THR A 757 -20.38 -2.84 6.98
C THR A 757 -21.85 -2.52 6.82
N PRO A 758 -22.38 -2.42 5.60
CA PRO A 758 -23.80 -2.27 5.40
C PRO A 758 -24.55 -3.45 6.05
N LEU A 759 -25.31 -3.15 7.09
CA LEU A 759 -26.21 -4.13 7.72
C LEU A 759 -27.64 -3.88 7.21
N PRO A 760 -28.48 -4.92 7.12
CA PRO A 760 -29.91 -4.74 6.92
C PRO A 760 -30.49 -3.77 7.94
N SER A 761 -31.42 -2.91 7.51
CA SER A 761 -31.96 -1.83 8.35
C SER A 761 -32.56 -2.32 9.67
N GLU A 762 -33.11 -3.52 9.67
CA GLU A 762 -33.70 -4.16 10.87
C GLU A 762 -32.67 -4.56 11.94
N TYR A 763 -31.38 -4.67 11.56
CA TYR A 763 -30.31 -5.01 12.51
C TYR A 763 -29.52 -3.79 13.00
N LYS A 764 -29.72 -2.62 12.40
CA LYS A 764 -28.89 -1.44 12.66
C LYS A 764 -28.92 -0.96 14.12
N GLU A 765 -30.11 -0.94 14.74
CA GLU A 765 -30.26 -0.48 16.13
C GLU A 765 -29.69 -1.48 17.14
N GLU A 766 -29.83 -2.78 16.86
CA GLU A 766 -29.38 -3.83 17.74
C GLU A 766 -27.85 -3.94 17.81
N TYR A 767 -27.14 -3.67 16.70
CA TYR A 767 -25.68 -3.75 16.62
C TYR A 767 -24.96 -2.42 16.89
N ARG A 768 -25.64 -1.30 16.92
CA ARG A 768 -25.08 0.01 17.27
C ARG A 768 -25.03 0.22 18.78
N ARG A 769 -24.17 -0.52 19.47
CA ARG A 769 -24.06 -0.46 20.94
C ARG A 769 -22.87 0.34 21.46
N GLY A 770 -22.18 1.08 20.59
CA GLY A 770 -20.98 1.82 20.95
C GLY A 770 -19.75 1.39 20.15
N LEU A 771 -18.60 1.31 20.80
CA LEU A 771 -17.38 0.79 20.19
C LEU A 771 -17.45 -0.73 19.96
N GLN A 772 -16.63 -1.25 19.06
CA GLN A 772 -16.60 -2.69 18.72
C GLN A 772 -15.77 -3.50 19.72
N THR A 773 -16.01 -3.28 20.99
CA THR A 773 -15.48 -4.03 22.12
C THR A 773 -16.60 -4.89 22.74
N GLN A 774 -16.25 -5.80 23.62
CA GLN A 774 -17.24 -6.64 24.30
C GLN A 774 -18.24 -5.81 25.14
N SER A 775 -17.76 -4.72 25.75
CA SER A 775 -18.59 -3.84 26.57
C SER A 775 -19.32 -2.75 25.77
N GLY A 776 -18.97 -2.52 24.52
CA GLY A 776 -19.39 -1.34 23.76
C GLY A 776 -18.70 -0.04 24.20
N LEU A 777 -17.84 -0.10 25.22
CA LEU A 777 -17.09 1.02 25.80
C LEU A 777 -15.60 0.90 25.45
N PHE A 778 -14.85 1.96 25.76
CA PHE A 778 -13.40 1.87 25.78
C PHE A 778 -12.93 1.00 26.94
N GLU A 779 -12.10 -0.01 26.67
CA GLU A 779 -11.67 -0.97 27.70
C GLU A 779 -10.20 -0.73 28.10
N PHE A 780 -9.96 -0.17 29.31
CA PHE A 780 -8.63 -0.14 29.91
C PHE A 780 -8.16 -1.55 30.29
N GLU A 781 -9.08 -2.39 30.76
CA GLU A 781 -8.94 -3.83 30.96
C GLU A 781 -9.53 -4.52 29.73
N CYS A 782 -8.68 -5.00 28.82
CA CYS A 782 -9.11 -5.56 27.55
C CYS A 782 -9.76 -6.94 27.71
N SER A 783 -11.06 -7.03 27.53
CA SER A 783 -11.85 -8.27 27.68
C SER A 783 -11.38 -9.37 26.70
N SER A 784 -10.99 -8.99 25.48
CA SER A 784 -10.46 -9.91 24.47
C SER A 784 -9.12 -10.53 24.89
N LEU A 785 -8.18 -9.75 25.41
CA LEU A 785 -6.90 -10.25 25.90
C LEU A 785 -7.08 -11.14 27.12
N LYS A 786 -7.95 -10.74 28.04
CA LYS A 786 -8.27 -11.52 29.24
C LYS A 786 -8.84 -12.90 28.89
N ARG A 787 -9.64 -13.00 27.82
CA ARG A 787 -10.25 -14.24 27.38
C ARG A 787 -9.25 -15.20 26.75
N PHE A 788 -8.27 -14.69 25.98
CA PHE A 788 -7.36 -15.51 25.19
C PHE A 788 -6.11 -15.93 25.95
N ASP A 789 -5.39 -14.98 26.56
CA ASP A 789 -4.22 -15.27 27.39
C ASP A 789 -4.04 -14.15 28.44
N PRO A 790 -4.66 -14.28 29.62
CA PRO A 790 -4.57 -13.25 30.65
C PRO A 790 -3.14 -13.07 31.20
N ASN A 791 -2.23 -14.00 30.92
CA ASN A 791 -0.86 -14.00 31.40
C ASN A 791 0.18 -13.71 30.30
N ASP A 792 -0.25 -13.25 29.11
CA ASP A 792 0.69 -12.92 28.04
C ASP A 792 1.60 -11.76 28.47
N PRO A 793 2.94 -11.99 28.63
CA PRO A 793 3.86 -10.95 29.06
C PRO A 793 4.15 -9.89 28.00
N GLU A 794 3.91 -10.21 26.71
CA GLU A 794 4.15 -9.30 25.60
C GLU A 794 2.90 -8.49 25.22
N ARG A 795 1.72 -8.94 25.65
CA ARG A 795 0.43 -8.29 25.41
C ARG A 795 -0.49 -8.42 26.64
N PRO A 796 -0.13 -7.78 27.75
CA PRO A 796 -0.86 -7.90 29.02
C PRO A 796 -2.29 -7.33 28.92
N VAL A 797 -3.19 -7.79 29.80
CA VAL A 797 -4.62 -7.42 29.82
C VAL A 797 -4.84 -5.90 29.93
N ILE A 798 -4.02 -5.22 30.70
CA ILE A 798 -3.96 -3.74 30.78
C ILE A 798 -2.68 -3.25 30.09
N ASN A 799 -2.68 -2.00 29.63
CA ASN A 799 -1.47 -1.39 29.05
C ASN A 799 -0.35 -1.31 30.08
N LYS A 800 0.82 -1.84 29.75
CA LYS A 800 2.03 -1.85 30.61
C LYS A 800 3.27 -1.47 29.82
N TYR A 801 4.30 -1.01 30.56
CA TYR A 801 5.62 -0.87 29.97
C TYR A 801 6.33 -2.22 29.93
N VAL A 802 6.66 -2.65 28.74
CA VAL A 802 7.45 -3.86 28.48
C VAL A 802 8.75 -3.42 27.80
N PRO A 803 9.93 -3.66 28.41
CA PRO A 803 11.21 -3.29 27.80
C PRO A 803 11.42 -3.96 26.43
N SER A 804 12.09 -3.26 25.53
CA SER A 804 12.43 -3.81 24.20
C SER A 804 13.37 -5.01 24.35
N TRP A 805 13.03 -6.13 23.71
CA TRP A 805 13.88 -7.33 23.70
C TRP A 805 15.17 -7.15 22.88
N GLU A 806 15.27 -6.15 22.01
CA GLU A 806 16.51 -5.69 21.36
C GLU A 806 16.64 -4.16 21.59
N GLY A 807 17.15 -3.81 22.74
CA GLY A 807 17.32 -2.46 23.24
C GLY A 807 18.46 -2.37 24.23
N ARG A 808 18.59 -1.27 24.96
CA ARG A 808 19.69 -1.01 25.90
C ARG A 808 19.80 -2.00 27.06
N SER A 809 18.69 -2.65 27.43
CA SER A 809 18.65 -3.68 28.46
C SER A 809 19.03 -5.08 27.97
N SER A 810 19.18 -5.27 26.66
CA SER A 810 19.55 -6.56 26.09
C SER A 810 21.06 -6.80 26.14
N GLU A 811 21.49 -8.06 26.21
CA GLU A 811 22.91 -8.44 26.19
C GLU A 811 23.61 -8.00 24.88
N LEU A 812 22.86 -7.93 23.78
CA LEU A 812 23.36 -7.49 22.47
C LEU A 812 23.86 -6.03 22.50
N TYR A 813 23.37 -5.20 23.42
CA TYR A 813 23.78 -3.80 23.53
C TYR A 813 25.28 -3.63 23.86
N GLN A 814 25.87 -4.59 24.57
CA GLN A 814 27.31 -4.56 24.84
C GLN A 814 28.16 -4.68 23.57
N LYS A 815 27.64 -5.41 22.58
CA LYS A 815 28.32 -5.64 21.29
C LYS A 815 27.94 -4.62 20.24
N TYR A 816 26.69 -4.15 20.25
CA TYR A 816 26.10 -3.25 19.28
C TYR A 816 25.41 -2.08 19.99
N PRO A 817 26.17 -1.03 20.40
CA PRO A 817 25.67 -0.02 21.33
C PRO A 817 24.83 1.09 20.70
N LEU A 818 24.56 1.04 19.40
CA LEU A 818 23.75 2.03 18.69
C LEU A 818 22.36 1.45 18.36
N GLN A 819 21.31 2.18 18.72
CA GLN A 819 19.93 1.83 18.37
C GLN A 819 19.57 2.42 17.01
N LEU A 820 19.33 1.57 16.01
CA LEU A 820 18.91 1.96 14.68
C LEU A 820 17.38 2.13 14.65
N ILE A 821 16.93 3.29 14.17
CA ILE A 821 15.55 3.51 13.74
C ILE A 821 15.48 3.62 12.23
N SER A 822 14.49 2.99 11.63
CA SER A 822 14.35 2.82 10.20
C SER A 822 12.93 3.14 9.72
N PRO A 823 12.50 4.44 9.77
CA PRO A 823 11.19 4.86 9.28
C PRO A 823 11.16 4.94 7.75
N HIS A 824 9.97 5.22 7.19
CA HIS A 824 9.77 5.39 5.76
C HIS A 824 10.53 6.60 5.17
N PRO A 825 11.00 6.48 3.92
CA PRO A 825 11.76 7.55 3.26
C PRO A 825 10.88 8.73 2.84
N ARG A 826 11.48 9.91 2.75
CA ARG A 826 10.78 11.15 2.39
C ARG A 826 10.47 11.29 0.89
N TYR A 827 11.38 10.86 0.03
CA TYR A 827 11.33 11.14 -1.41
C TYR A 827 10.97 9.93 -2.26
N SER A 828 10.74 8.78 -1.65
CA SER A 828 10.27 7.58 -2.31
C SER A 828 9.08 6.97 -1.57
N HIS A 829 8.24 6.29 -2.33
CA HIS A 829 7.16 5.48 -1.77
C HIS A 829 7.66 4.03 -1.70
N HIS A 830 8.16 3.61 -0.53
CA HIS A 830 8.96 2.41 -0.41
C HIS A 830 10.07 2.40 -1.49
N THR A 831 10.22 1.33 -2.23
CA THR A 831 11.25 1.21 -3.27
C THR A 831 10.93 1.96 -4.56
N MET A 832 9.72 2.49 -4.74
CA MET A 832 9.24 2.92 -6.05
C MET A 832 10.08 4.00 -6.73
N SER A 833 10.40 5.07 -6.06
CA SER A 833 11.10 6.20 -6.69
C SER A 833 12.59 6.21 -6.41
N ASP A 834 13.09 5.20 -5.68
CA ASP A 834 14.50 5.11 -5.32
C ASP A 834 15.31 4.32 -6.36
N GLY A 835 16.57 4.69 -6.53
CA GLY A 835 17.60 3.87 -7.15
C GLY A 835 17.50 3.60 -8.66
N LYS A 836 16.50 4.14 -9.34
CA LYS A 836 16.19 3.85 -10.75
C LYS A 836 16.76 4.86 -11.74
N GLY A 837 17.97 5.36 -11.50
CA GLY A 837 18.57 6.38 -12.36
C GLY A 837 17.73 7.67 -12.46
N THR A 838 16.91 7.94 -11.46
CA THR A 838 16.01 9.09 -11.45
C THR A 838 16.63 10.30 -10.77
N VAL A 839 16.11 11.49 -11.07
CA VAL A 839 16.56 12.75 -10.45
C VAL A 839 16.36 12.80 -8.93
N ILE A 840 15.56 11.93 -8.36
CA ILE A 840 15.43 11.78 -6.91
C ILE A 840 16.76 11.39 -6.25
N ASN A 841 17.60 10.63 -6.93
CA ASN A 841 18.92 10.22 -6.42
C ASN A 841 19.89 11.39 -6.22
N GLU A 842 19.65 12.51 -6.88
CA GLU A 842 20.48 13.74 -6.74
C GLU A 842 20.11 14.56 -5.49
N ILE A 843 19.05 14.18 -4.77
CA ILE A 843 18.67 14.86 -3.53
C ILE A 843 19.54 14.30 -2.40
N SER A 844 20.43 15.10 -1.84
CA SER A 844 21.38 14.69 -0.80
C SER A 844 20.75 14.12 0.48
N ASN A 845 19.51 14.47 0.80
CA ASN A 845 18.75 13.86 1.89
C ASN A 845 18.20 12.46 1.57
N HIS A 846 18.22 12.08 0.28
CA HIS A 846 17.77 10.77 -0.19
C HIS A 846 18.94 9.84 -0.47
N ARG A 847 19.89 10.27 -1.32
CA ARG A 847 21.16 9.56 -1.56
C ARG A 847 22.32 10.54 -1.63
N ILE A 848 23.50 10.05 -1.29
CA ILE A 848 24.75 10.83 -1.32
C ILE A 848 25.66 10.25 -2.40
N SER A 849 26.02 11.09 -3.38
CA SER A 849 26.92 10.71 -4.45
C SER A 849 28.37 10.77 -3.99
N ILE A 850 29.07 9.65 -4.02
CA ILE A 850 30.51 9.54 -3.73
C ILE A 850 31.15 8.70 -4.84
N ASN A 851 32.13 9.28 -5.54
CA ASN A 851 32.82 8.63 -6.66
C ASN A 851 31.87 8.04 -7.73
N GLY A 852 30.78 8.77 -8.02
CA GLY A 852 29.79 8.38 -9.03
C GLY A 852 28.79 7.30 -8.60
N TYR A 853 28.85 6.85 -7.36
CA TYR A 853 27.87 5.93 -6.80
C TYR A 853 26.97 6.65 -5.77
N HIS A 854 25.65 6.37 -5.78
CA HIS A 854 24.65 6.98 -4.90
C HIS A 854 24.39 6.09 -3.69
N TYR A 855 25.07 6.36 -2.58
CA TYR A 855 24.96 5.62 -1.33
C TYR A 855 23.73 6.04 -0.52
N TRP A 856 23.15 5.10 0.23
CA TRP A 856 22.11 5.37 1.22
C TRP A 856 22.69 6.10 2.42
N PRO A 857 22.04 7.16 2.93
CA PRO A 857 22.55 7.90 4.08
C PRO A 857 22.22 7.21 5.40
N VAL A 858 23.19 7.15 6.31
CA VAL A 858 22.98 6.84 7.72
C VAL A 858 23.32 8.07 8.58
N ARG A 859 22.39 8.48 9.43
CA ARG A 859 22.53 9.65 10.29
C ARG A 859 23.05 9.22 11.65
N ILE A 860 24.07 9.90 12.15
CA ILE A 860 24.77 9.60 13.41
C ILE A 860 25.02 10.90 14.18
N ASN A 861 24.90 10.82 15.53
CA ASN A 861 25.21 11.97 16.39
C ASN A 861 26.71 12.30 16.35
N PRO A 862 27.10 13.59 16.45
CA PRO A 862 28.52 14.00 16.44
C PRO A 862 29.40 13.30 17.48
N GLU A 863 28.94 13.09 18.71
CA GLU A 863 29.68 12.39 19.75
C GLU A 863 29.96 10.92 19.40
N ASP A 864 28.95 10.24 18.80
CA ASP A 864 29.09 8.85 18.37
C ASP A 864 29.99 8.71 17.15
N ALA A 865 29.97 9.70 16.26
CA ALA A 865 30.82 9.79 15.08
C ALA A 865 32.29 10.02 15.49
N GLU A 866 32.55 10.96 16.41
CA GLU A 866 33.90 11.28 16.93
C GLU A 866 34.55 10.07 17.61
N LYS A 867 33.81 9.35 18.47
CA LYS A 867 34.29 8.11 19.12
C LYS A 867 34.72 7.04 18.12
N ARG A 868 34.24 7.08 16.89
CA ARG A 868 34.51 6.11 15.79
C ARG A 868 35.43 6.67 14.71
N GLY A 869 35.87 7.91 14.84
CA GLY A 869 36.69 8.60 13.84
C GLY A 869 35.97 8.87 12.51
N ILE A 870 34.63 8.94 12.54
CA ILE A 870 33.78 9.11 11.36
C ILE A 870 33.53 10.61 11.12
N LYS A 871 33.72 11.03 9.88
CA LYS A 871 33.42 12.39 9.39
C LYS A 871 32.17 12.40 8.53
N HIS A 872 31.60 13.58 8.36
CA HIS A 872 30.46 13.77 7.47
C HIS A 872 30.82 13.37 6.03
N HIS A 873 29.98 12.55 5.41
CA HIS A 873 30.13 11.91 4.10
C HIS A 873 31.21 10.82 3.99
N ASP A 874 31.80 10.36 5.08
CA ASP A 874 32.60 9.15 5.03
C ASP A 874 31.74 7.93 4.64
N LEU A 875 32.35 7.00 3.88
CA LEU A 875 31.74 5.69 3.70
C LEU A 875 31.91 4.87 4.97
N VAL A 876 30.82 4.33 5.45
CA VAL A 876 30.75 3.53 6.66
C VAL A 876 30.07 2.19 6.41
N GLU A 877 30.45 1.20 7.19
CA GLU A 877 29.77 -0.08 7.29
C GLU A 877 28.91 -0.06 8.56
N VAL A 878 27.60 -0.19 8.40
CA VAL A 878 26.63 -0.41 9.48
C VAL A 878 26.39 -1.89 9.58
N TYR A 879 26.58 -2.50 10.75
CA TYR A 879 26.55 -3.95 10.86
C TYR A 879 26.04 -4.48 12.20
N ASN A 880 25.61 -5.73 12.18
CA ASN A 880 25.30 -6.54 13.35
C ASN A 880 25.44 -8.03 13.00
N GLY A 881 24.89 -8.93 13.84
CA GLY A 881 24.96 -10.38 13.63
C GLY A 881 24.18 -10.88 12.40
N ARG A 882 23.29 -10.06 11.81
CA ARG A 882 22.46 -10.40 10.63
C ARG A 882 23.11 -10.05 9.30
N GLY A 883 24.08 -9.12 9.31
CA GLY A 883 24.78 -8.70 8.10
C GLY A 883 25.32 -7.29 8.18
N SER A 884 25.62 -6.70 7.03
CA SER A 884 26.15 -5.34 6.96
C SER A 884 25.71 -4.59 5.68
N VAL A 885 25.66 -3.25 5.81
CA VAL A 885 25.27 -2.32 4.75
C VAL A 885 26.26 -1.16 4.69
N ILE A 886 26.70 -0.83 3.48
CA ILE A 886 27.63 0.28 3.23
C ILE A 886 26.79 1.52 2.97
N CYS A 887 26.95 2.53 3.83
CA CYS A 887 26.21 3.78 3.79
C CYS A 887 27.16 5.00 3.73
N ALA A 888 26.62 6.17 3.38
CA ALA A 888 27.32 7.45 3.57
C ALA A 888 26.89 8.05 4.90
N ALA A 889 27.86 8.44 5.76
CA ALA A 889 27.59 8.99 7.07
C ALA A 889 27.10 10.45 6.99
N VAL A 890 25.98 10.75 7.65
CA VAL A 890 25.47 12.11 7.87
C VAL A 890 25.59 12.45 9.34
N VAL A 891 26.65 13.15 9.73
CA VAL A 891 26.87 13.60 11.11
C VAL A 891 25.92 14.76 11.40
N THR A 892 25.05 14.61 12.42
CA THR A 892 23.98 15.57 12.71
C THR A 892 23.55 15.56 14.17
N GLN A 893 23.18 16.72 14.72
CA GLN A 893 22.61 16.87 16.06
C GLN A 893 21.09 16.57 16.13
N ARG A 894 20.48 16.11 15.03
CA ARG A 894 19.06 15.76 14.99
C ARG A 894 18.72 14.44 15.70
N LEU A 895 19.70 13.82 16.33
CA LEU A 895 19.61 12.55 17.08
C LEU A 895 20.38 12.71 18.39
N ASN A 896 19.89 12.08 19.45
CA ASN A 896 20.66 11.94 20.68
C ASN A 896 21.77 10.88 20.53
N PRO A 897 22.86 10.97 21.31
CA PRO A 897 23.90 9.94 21.37
C PRO A 897 23.32 8.55 21.64
N GLY A 898 23.89 7.55 20.98
CA GLY A 898 23.43 6.16 21.03
C GLY A 898 22.26 5.80 20.12
N THR A 899 21.78 6.75 19.29
CA THR A 899 20.74 6.53 18.30
C THR A 899 21.27 6.83 16.89
N VAL A 900 20.95 5.98 15.93
CA VAL A 900 21.23 6.18 14.50
C VAL A 900 19.96 6.06 13.69
N HIS A 901 19.91 6.71 12.56
CA HIS A 901 18.74 6.76 11.71
C HIS A 901 19.10 6.46 10.25
N ALA A 902 18.44 5.51 9.64
CA ALA A 902 18.48 5.29 8.20
C ALA A 902 17.09 4.92 7.73
N TYR A 903 16.62 5.51 6.64
CA TYR A 903 15.32 5.14 6.09
C TYR A 903 15.32 3.68 5.61
N GLU A 904 14.14 3.03 5.66
CA GLU A 904 13.93 1.71 5.06
C GLU A 904 13.80 1.78 3.54
N SER A 905 13.66 0.63 2.86
CA SER A 905 13.15 0.52 1.47
C SER A 905 14.05 1.11 0.38
N ALA A 906 15.37 1.02 0.50
CA ALA A 906 16.24 1.19 -0.68
C ALA A 906 15.86 0.16 -1.75
N ALA A 907 15.68 0.59 -3.01
CA ALA A 907 15.26 -0.30 -4.09
C ALA A 907 16.38 -1.23 -4.58
N LYS A 908 17.63 -0.80 -4.45
CA LYS A 908 18.77 -1.49 -5.02
C LYS A 908 19.35 -2.49 -4.02
N TYR A 909 19.50 -3.75 -4.44
CA TYR A 909 20.32 -4.74 -3.76
C TYR A 909 21.60 -4.93 -4.54
N ASP A 910 22.73 -4.57 -3.97
CA ASP A 910 24.03 -4.53 -4.64
C ASP A 910 25.15 -5.04 -3.70
N PRO A 911 25.18 -6.36 -3.43
CA PRO A 911 26.18 -6.96 -2.58
C PRO A 911 27.57 -6.86 -3.23
N THR A 912 28.61 -6.58 -2.43
CA THR A 912 30.01 -6.48 -2.89
C THR A 912 30.60 -7.83 -3.35
N GLY A 913 29.94 -8.93 -3.02
CA GLY A 913 30.30 -10.29 -3.37
C GLY A 913 29.04 -11.18 -3.51
N LEU A 914 29.04 -12.33 -2.85
CA LEU A 914 27.93 -13.30 -2.93
C LEU A 914 26.63 -12.75 -2.30
N PRO A 915 25.48 -12.86 -2.99
CA PRO A 915 24.20 -12.51 -2.43
C PRO A 915 23.90 -13.24 -1.12
N GLY A 916 23.30 -12.53 -0.15
CA GLY A 916 22.98 -13.05 1.17
C GLY A 916 24.13 -13.19 2.14
N LYS A 917 25.38 -12.93 1.72
CA LYS A 917 26.60 -13.14 2.52
C LYS A 917 27.51 -11.93 2.62
N SER A 918 27.56 -11.13 1.56
CA SER A 918 28.49 -9.98 1.47
C SER A 918 27.80 -8.66 1.88
N PRO A 919 28.60 -7.65 2.31
CA PRO A 919 28.06 -6.32 2.56
C PRO A 919 27.29 -5.77 1.37
N ASP A 920 26.12 -5.16 1.62
CA ASP A 920 25.32 -4.52 0.58
C ASP A 920 25.63 -3.02 0.49
N ARG A 921 25.99 -2.54 -0.70
CA ARG A 921 26.17 -1.11 -0.97
C ARG A 921 24.93 -0.42 -1.56
N GLY A 922 23.88 -1.19 -1.86
CA GLY A 922 22.61 -0.69 -2.38
C GLY A 922 21.80 0.11 -1.37
N GLY A 923 22.05 -0.14 -0.08
CA GLY A 923 21.39 0.56 1.03
C GLY A 923 20.25 -0.22 1.68
N LEU A 924 20.21 -1.54 1.53
CA LEU A 924 19.17 -2.41 2.12
C LEU A 924 19.32 -2.49 3.63
N ILE A 925 18.89 -1.45 4.34
CA ILE A 925 19.03 -1.38 5.80
C ILE A 925 18.27 -2.51 6.52
N ASN A 926 17.24 -3.08 5.90
CA ASN A 926 16.50 -4.22 6.42
C ASN A 926 17.30 -5.55 6.47
N ILE A 927 18.51 -5.59 5.94
CA ILE A 927 19.49 -6.66 6.26
C ILE A 927 19.74 -6.72 7.77
N LEU A 928 19.73 -5.58 8.45
CA LEU A 928 20.07 -5.43 9.85
C LEU A 928 18.88 -5.60 10.80
N THR A 929 17.66 -5.39 10.33
CA THR A 929 16.46 -5.40 11.16
C THR A 929 16.03 -6.84 11.51
N PRO A 930 15.47 -7.08 12.70
CA PRO A 930 15.15 -8.44 13.16
C PRO A 930 13.84 -8.97 12.54
N SER A 931 13.79 -10.26 12.23
CA SER A 931 12.58 -10.97 11.83
C SER A 931 11.69 -11.39 13.01
N ARG A 932 12.16 -11.22 14.26
CA ARG A 932 11.34 -11.39 15.43
C ARG A 932 10.19 -10.38 15.41
N THR A 933 8.95 -10.86 15.59
CA THR A 933 7.76 -10.02 15.64
C THR A 933 7.69 -9.21 16.93
N GLN A 934 6.95 -8.09 16.91
CA GLN A 934 6.73 -7.26 18.11
C GLN A 934 6.17 -8.07 19.26
N ILE A 935 5.24 -8.94 18.96
CA ILE A 935 4.50 -9.82 19.85
C ILE A 935 4.60 -11.22 19.27
N ARG A 936 4.90 -12.23 20.07
CA ARG A 936 5.17 -13.61 19.63
C ARG A 936 4.04 -14.25 18.80
N GLN A 937 2.79 -13.96 19.13
CA GLN A 937 1.62 -14.46 18.41
C GLN A 937 1.05 -13.36 17.49
N SER A 938 1.86 -12.90 16.55
CA SER A 938 1.45 -11.84 15.61
C SER A 938 2.24 -11.91 14.31
N HIS A 939 1.80 -11.09 13.37
CA HIS A 939 2.47 -10.82 12.10
C HIS A 939 2.99 -9.37 12.06
N SER A 940 3.45 -8.85 13.18
CA SER A 940 3.91 -7.46 13.34
C SER A 940 5.42 -7.34 13.23
N MET A 941 5.90 -6.37 12.46
CA MET A 941 7.33 -6.06 12.34
C MET A 941 7.83 -5.24 13.53
N ALA A 942 9.09 -5.46 13.92
CA ALA A 942 9.79 -4.68 14.92
C ALA A 942 11.08 -4.02 14.37
N ALA A 943 11.00 -3.53 13.14
CA ALA A 943 12.15 -2.99 12.41
C ALA A 943 12.88 -1.83 13.11
N ASN A 944 12.19 -1.10 14.00
CA ASN A 944 12.76 -0.01 14.78
C ASN A 944 13.33 -0.43 16.15
N SER A 945 13.40 -1.74 16.40
CA SER A 945 14.13 -2.31 17.55
C SER A 945 15.31 -3.11 17.04
N CYS A 946 16.37 -2.40 16.66
CA CYS A 946 17.55 -2.95 16.00
C CYS A 946 18.82 -2.35 16.61
N LEU A 947 19.72 -3.19 17.06
CA LEU A 947 21.03 -2.80 17.57
C LEU A 947 22.10 -3.00 16.49
N VAL A 948 22.96 -1.99 16.32
CA VAL A 948 24.02 -1.98 15.32
C VAL A 948 25.32 -1.38 15.86
N GLU A 949 26.41 -1.62 15.15
CA GLU A 949 27.66 -0.88 15.28
C GLU A 949 28.03 -0.28 13.92
N ILE A 950 28.78 0.81 13.92
CA ILE A 950 29.21 1.54 12.73
C ILE A 950 30.72 1.72 12.75
N ARG A 951 31.39 1.43 11.63
CA ARG A 951 32.82 1.67 11.43
C ARG A 951 33.10 2.24 10.05
N LEU A 952 34.28 2.86 9.89
CA LEU A 952 34.76 3.31 8.57
C LEU A 952 34.83 2.12 7.61
N TRP A 953 34.30 2.28 6.40
CA TRP A 953 34.45 1.30 5.34
C TRP A 953 35.85 1.36 4.74
N LYS A 954 36.60 0.27 4.80
CA LYS A 954 37.99 0.18 4.34
C LYS A 954 38.16 -0.40 2.92
N GLY A 955 37.04 -0.57 2.19
CA GLY A 955 37.04 -1.29 0.90
C GLY A 955 37.15 -2.81 1.07
N ASP A 956 36.96 -3.54 -0.01
CA ASP A 956 37.21 -4.99 -0.04
C ASP A 956 38.70 -5.24 0.18
N GLN A 957 39.10 -5.76 1.32
CA GLN A 957 40.49 -6.13 1.57
C GLN A 957 40.91 -7.42 0.82
N SER A 958 40.01 -7.92 -0.08
CA SER A 958 40.21 -9.14 -0.86
C SER A 958 40.58 -8.89 -2.35
N LYS A 959 41.06 -7.68 -2.69
CA LYS A 959 41.64 -7.43 -4.01
C LYS A 959 43.15 -7.28 -3.95
#